data_96e15d6dc17dc27e379684ef4a68587e
#
_entry.id   96e15d6dc17dc27e379684ef4a68587e
#
_cell.length_a   1.000
_cell.length_b   1.000
_cell.length_c   1.000
_cell.angle_alpha   90.00
_cell.angle_beta   90.00
_cell.angle_gamma   90.00
#
_symmetry.space_group_name_H-M   'P 1'
#
loop_
_entity.id
_entity.type
_entity.pdbx_description
1 polymer ?
#
loop_
_entity_poly.entity_id
_entity_poly.type
_entity_poly.pdbx_seq_one_letter_code
_entity_poly.pdbx_strand_id
1 'polypeptide(L)'
;MNKEKKYWMNKDEITVGEPVVGPADLQTTSTEWNRRDFLKTAGFSLAAFMTACSKTPVNKAIPFLIQPEEIIPGKAYWYSSTSHACGSGCGVLVKNRDSRPIKLEGNPDHPASQGGLCPVCQASVIELYDSKRIYNPQIFRQDSTWAALDSFVLKNLNKTRKQGKKIVLLTETITSPSNKFYIKKFLKKYANASHVEYDPISYSAILDAHEVNYGTRFLPQYDFEKADMILSLDADFLGTWLSPTQFTKDYRKNRNLDSKHISKHIQVESRLSVTGAKADERIVKSPAEMLQLVKDIENTLQSNGEHGIATKIAKALKHYKGKSLVISGVNDIGIQILVNRINKSLGNIGKTVLHNNPSFQKGGSDNAVSQLLTDMESGNVGALLIAGVNPVYDLPEGESFGEYMKTIPTKISFSGKQNETAELCNVICPLPHYLESWSDDEFTSGILSMTQPTIQVLGDTRTFRKSIGGWTGYEDGERNLIRNYWKKIYTTRKKGSQSFNRWWDNLVHDGFVMIKPKSVSVGRFKKGQLEKTLAKNGLVLVAYPSLQMLDGRHAENPWLQELPDPISKLTWDNAANLSPKKAKELGVSQSDVIQVKANGKSVELPVYIQEGQSDDVVAVSLGYGRKGTERFKNLGPDWIQKKATLAEGELVGERINHLLERKENILSYSGVSVSISKTGKTADLALTQTYNTLKNPENTAPPSMKVRPFIQETTFEAYKKDPSSGAHRGHQVVTLWKDDHPYEKHHWGMAIDLGACTGCSACVISCQVENNVPVVGKDEVFRRRDMAWMRIDRYYSGEGTDVDVAFQPMLCQHCDNSPCEPVCPVLATVHSSEGLNQQIYNRCVGTRFCANNCPYKVRRFNWFDYAHDDELENMVLNPDVTVRSRGVMEKCSMCIQRIQEAKIEAKAKGIPLADGDIKLACQQSCPADAITFGDLNDPESDISKLVEDPRHYHVLEELNARPTVGYLTMVRNREDENEGGHHG
;
A
#
# COMPACT_ATOMS: atom_id res chain seq x y z
N MET A 1 -33.32 6.08 2.45
CA MET A 1 -33.81 4.90 1.68
C MET A 1 -32.65 3.92 1.58
N ASN A 2 -32.84 2.68 2.10
CA ASN A 2 -31.80 1.67 2.05
C ASN A 2 -31.47 1.32 0.59
N LYS A 3 -30.27 1.70 0.11
CA LYS A 3 -29.76 1.17 -1.15
C LYS A 3 -29.56 -0.34 -0.95
N GLU A 4 -30.30 -1.17 -1.65
CA GLU A 4 -30.06 -2.61 -1.66
C GLU A 4 -28.65 -2.87 -2.12
N LYS A 5 -27.80 -3.35 -1.20
CA LYS A 5 -26.44 -3.75 -1.50
C LYS A 5 -26.50 -5.06 -2.28
N LYS A 6 -26.10 -5.04 -3.55
CA LYS A 6 -26.01 -6.25 -4.40
C LYS A 6 -24.67 -6.95 -4.17
N TYR A 7 -24.57 -7.70 -3.08
CA TYR A 7 -23.47 -8.61 -2.82
C TYR A 7 -23.95 -10.06 -3.00
N TRP A 8 -23.09 -10.90 -3.52
CA TRP A 8 -23.42 -12.30 -3.73
C TRP A 8 -23.54 -13.10 -2.44
N MET A 9 -24.61 -13.86 -2.34
CA MET A 9 -24.73 -14.91 -1.36
C MET A 9 -24.10 -16.20 -1.89
N ASN A 10 -23.49 -16.86 -1.04
CA ASN A 10 -22.92 -18.19 -0.92
C ASN A 10 -22.89 -19.16 -2.13
N LYS A 11 -21.68 -19.50 -2.56
CA LYS A 11 -21.38 -20.49 -3.60
C LYS A 11 -21.78 -21.95 -3.23
N ASP A 12 -22.01 -22.25 -1.96
CA ASP A 12 -22.31 -23.61 -1.48
C ASP A 12 -23.80 -23.91 -1.35
N GLU A 13 -24.69 -22.98 -1.72
CA GLU A 13 -26.13 -23.29 -1.93
C GLU A 13 -26.40 -23.90 -3.29
N ILE A 14 -25.39 -23.93 -4.17
CA ILE A 14 -25.45 -24.75 -5.39
C ILE A 14 -25.19 -26.17 -4.96
N THR A 15 -26.26 -26.94 -4.75
CA THR A 15 -26.18 -28.39 -4.68
C THR A 15 -25.49 -28.85 -5.96
N VAL A 16 -24.33 -29.45 -5.81
CA VAL A 16 -23.63 -30.13 -6.90
C VAL A 16 -24.54 -31.32 -7.25
N GLY A 17 -25.36 -31.14 -8.28
CA GLY A 17 -25.99 -32.26 -8.96
C GLY A 17 -24.89 -33.15 -9.51
N GLU A 18 -25.14 -34.45 -9.53
CA GLU A 18 -24.24 -35.48 -10.06
C GLU A 18 -23.66 -35.04 -11.40
N PRO A 19 -22.40 -35.42 -11.72
CA PRO A 19 -21.77 -35.04 -12.98
C PRO A 19 -22.63 -35.59 -14.14
N VAL A 20 -23.18 -34.65 -14.91
CA VAL A 20 -23.83 -34.99 -16.16
C VAL A 20 -22.75 -35.49 -17.09
N VAL A 21 -22.74 -36.79 -17.36
CA VAL A 21 -21.91 -37.40 -18.40
C VAL A 21 -22.29 -36.70 -19.70
N GLY A 22 -21.31 -35.99 -20.30
CA GLY A 22 -21.52 -35.38 -21.61
C GLY A 22 -21.88 -36.41 -22.65
N PRO A 23 -22.69 -36.07 -23.67
CA PRO A 23 -23.00 -37.01 -24.72
C PRO A 23 -21.72 -37.35 -25.50
N ALA A 24 -21.32 -38.59 -25.39
CA ALA A 24 -20.48 -39.23 -26.38
C ALA A 24 -21.23 -39.23 -27.72
N ASP A 25 -20.49 -39.03 -28.82
CA ASP A 25 -20.93 -39.09 -30.19
C ASP A 25 -21.42 -37.80 -30.84
N LEU A 26 -20.47 -36.93 -31.12
CA LEU A 26 -20.54 -36.14 -32.35
C LEU A 26 -19.92 -36.98 -33.47
N GLN A 27 -20.79 -37.68 -34.22
CA GLN A 27 -20.41 -38.28 -35.48
C GLN A 27 -19.92 -37.18 -36.40
N THR A 28 -18.68 -37.31 -36.83
CA THR A 28 -18.07 -36.50 -37.90
C THR A 28 -18.81 -36.80 -39.18
N THR A 29 -19.76 -35.99 -39.58
CA THR A 29 -20.24 -35.95 -40.95
C THR A 29 -19.14 -35.34 -41.79
N SER A 30 -18.52 -36.17 -42.64
CA SER A 30 -17.58 -35.73 -43.67
C SER A 30 -18.33 -34.94 -44.72
N THR A 31 -18.34 -33.64 -44.61
CA THR A 31 -18.71 -32.73 -45.72
C THR A 31 -17.50 -32.61 -46.65
N GLU A 32 -17.62 -33.14 -47.84
CA GLU A 32 -16.65 -32.96 -48.91
C GLU A 32 -16.57 -31.46 -49.28
N TRP A 33 -15.48 -30.85 -48.86
CA TRP A 33 -15.19 -29.45 -49.18
C TRP A 33 -14.70 -29.34 -50.63
N ASN A 34 -15.42 -28.57 -51.44
CA ASN A 34 -15.06 -28.29 -52.85
C ASN A 34 -13.79 -27.38 -52.85
N ARG A 35 -12.83 -27.65 -53.73
CA ARG A 35 -11.56 -26.91 -53.87
C ARG A 35 -11.74 -25.38 -53.89
N ARG A 36 -12.87 -24.89 -54.40
CA ARG A 36 -13.20 -23.47 -54.51
C ARG A 36 -13.57 -22.84 -53.17
N ASP A 37 -14.20 -23.58 -52.27
CA ASP A 37 -14.58 -23.09 -50.94
C ASP A 37 -13.39 -23.17 -49.96
N PHE A 38 -12.51 -24.17 -50.15
CA PHE A 38 -11.23 -24.22 -49.45
C PHE A 38 -10.35 -23.00 -49.82
N LEU A 39 -10.23 -22.63 -51.08
CA LEU A 39 -9.45 -21.47 -51.52
C LEU A 39 -10.04 -20.13 -51.07
N LYS A 40 -11.35 -19.99 -50.97
CA LYS A 40 -12.02 -18.81 -50.43
C LYS A 40 -11.75 -18.70 -48.93
N THR A 41 -11.89 -19.81 -48.18
CA THR A 41 -11.65 -19.82 -46.72
C THR A 41 -10.18 -19.64 -46.41
N ALA A 42 -9.25 -20.26 -47.18
CA ALA A 42 -7.81 -20.07 -47.05
C ALA A 42 -7.37 -18.65 -47.39
N GLY A 43 -7.95 -18.01 -48.44
CA GLY A 43 -7.69 -16.63 -48.79
C GLY A 43 -8.16 -15.64 -47.74
N PHE A 44 -9.34 -15.86 -47.14
CA PHE A 44 -9.81 -15.08 -46.00
C PHE A 44 -8.96 -15.29 -44.75
N SER A 45 -8.53 -16.53 -44.47
CA SER A 45 -7.65 -16.85 -43.35
C SER A 45 -6.28 -16.21 -43.50
N LEU A 46 -5.71 -16.19 -44.73
CA LEU A 46 -4.41 -15.55 -45.00
C LEU A 46 -4.49 -14.02 -44.90
N ALA A 47 -5.58 -13.41 -45.39
CA ALA A 47 -5.83 -11.97 -45.19
C ALA A 47 -6.04 -11.62 -43.73
N ALA A 48 -6.74 -12.44 -42.95
CA ALA A 48 -6.87 -12.28 -41.51
C ALA A 48 -5.54 -12.46 -40.76
N PHE A 49 -4.66 -13.35 -41.20
CA PHE A 49 -3.33 -13.52 -40.65
C PHE A 49 -2.40 -12.34 -40.94
N MET A 50 -2.54 -11.70 -42.07
CA MET A 50 -1.70 -10.53 -42.43
C MET A 50 -2.13 -9.21 -41.77
N THR A 51 -3.36 -9.14 -41.27
CA THR A 51 -3.83 -8.01 -40.45
C THR A 51 -3.58 -8.19 -38.95
N ALA A 52 -3.11 -9.36 -38.52
CA ALA A 52 -2.89 -9.71 -37.11
C ALA A 52 -1.46 -9.41 -36.61
N CYS A 53 -0.80 -8.37 -37.12
CA CYS A 53 0.51 -7.94 -36.61
C CYS A 53 0.44 -6.95 -35.44
N SER A 54 -0.70 -6.81 -34.78
CA SER A 54 -0.76 -6.20 -33.45
C SER A 54 -1.11 -7.31 -32.46
N LYS A 55 -0.18 -7.61 -31.56
CA LYS A 55 -0.43 -8.48 -30.39
C LYS A 55 -1.35 -7.73 -29.41
N THR A 56 -2.58 -7.49 -29.81
CA THR A 56 -3.60 -7.05 -28.86
C THR A 56 -3.89 -8.22 -27.93
N PRO A 57 -3.83 -8.05 -26.61
CA PRO A 57 -4.17 -9.13 -25.69
C PRO A 57 -5.58 -9.64 -26.03
N VAL A 58 -5.66 -10.90 -26.44
CA VAL A 58 -6.97 -11.51 -26.69
C VAL A 58 -7.59 -11.81 -25.34
N ASN A 59 -8.61 -11.06 -24.96
CA ASN A 59 -9.43 -11.41 -23.80
C ASN A 59 -10.13 -12.73 -24.05
N LYS A 60 -9.61 -13.82 -23.49
CA LYS A 60 -10.26 -15.13 -23.52
C LYS A 60 -11.35 -15.14 -22.48
N ALA A 61 -12.60 -15.21 -22.87
CA ALA A 61 -13.71 -15.45 -21.96
C ALA A 61 -13.64 -16.90 -21.42
N ILE A 62 -13.78 -17.07 -20.12
CA ILE A 62 -13.94 -18.39 -19.50
C ILE A 62 -15.45 -18.66 -19.48
N PRO A 63 -15.95 -19.67 -20.26
CA PRO A 63 -17.37 -19.95 -20.25
C PRO A 63 -17.79 -20.56 -18.92
N PHE A 64 -18.97 -20.19 -18.43
CA PHE A 64 -19.58 -20.85 -17.30
C PHE A 64 -20.03 -22.25 -17.71
N LEU A 65 -19.73 -23.26 -16.90
CA LEU A 65 -20.38 -24.60 -17.02
C LEU A 65 -21.86 -24.53 -16.62
N ILE A 66 -22.14 -23.78 -15.56
CA ILE A 66 -23.48 -23.41 -15.13
C ILE A 66 -23.43 -21.92 -14.78
N GLN A 67 -24.19 -21.12 -15.54
CA GLN A 67 -24.26 -19.69 -15.27
C GLN A 67 -25.18 -19.48 -14.06
N PRO A 68 -24.70 -18.82 -12.97
CA PRO A 68 -25.58 -18.40 -11.89
C PRO A 68 -26.63 -17.41 -12.42
N GLU A 69 -27.87 -17.51 -11.96
CA GLU A 69 -29.01 -16.71 -12.46
C GLU A 69 -28.77 -15.21 -12.38
N GLU A 70 -27.96 -14.75 -11.40
CA GLU A 70 -27.72 -13.34 -11.15
C GLU A 70 -26.44 -12.82 -11.81
N ILE A 71 -25.61 -13.65 -12.42
CA ILE A 71 -24.42 -13.22 -13.16
C ILE A 71 -24.80 -12.90 -14.60
N ILE A 72 -24.73 -11.62 -14.95
CA ILE A 72 -24.95 -11.12 -16.31
C ILE A 72 -23.60 -10.98 -16.98
N PRO A 73 -23.33 -11.68 -18.11
CA PRO A 73 -22.11 -11.48 -18.87
C PRO A 73 -21.88 -10.02 -19.20
N GLY A 74 -20.63 -9.56 -19.04
CA GLY A 74 -20.30 -8.17 -19.29
C GLY A 74 -20.62 -7.19 -18.14
N LYS A 75 -21.30 -7.60 -17.06
CA LYS A 75 -21.49 -6.80 -15.87
C LYS A 75 -20.55 -7.21 -14.74
N ALA A 76 -20.03 -6.23 -14.03
CA ALA A 76 -19.25 -6.47 -12.82
C ALA A 76 -20.15 -6.91 -11.66
N TYR A 77 -19.64 -7.79 -10.83
CA TYR A 77 -20.21 -8.16 -9.54
C TYR A 77 -19.14 -8.14 -8.46
N TRP A 78 -19.58 -8.05 -7.20
CA TRP A 78 -18.68 -7.72 -6.10
C TRP A 78 -18.78 -8.74 -4.98
N TYR A 79 -17.62 -9.13 -4.45
CA TYR A 79 -17.55 -9.93 -3.22
C TYR A 79 -16.96 -9.09 -2.11
N SER A 80 -17.55 -9.13 -0.92
CA SER A 80 -16.90 -8.62 0.29
C SER A 80 -15.81 -9.58 0.75
N SER A 81 -14.65 -9.08 1.10
CA SER A 81 -13.51 -9.87 1.57
C SER A 81 -12.61 -9.05 2.46
N THR A 82 -11.48 -9.61 2.89
CA THR A 82 -10.47 -8.91 3.69
C THR A 82 -9.12 -9.03 3.02
N SER A 83 -8.39 -7.92 2.92
CA SER A 83 -7.05 -7.91 2.35
C SER A 83 -6.02 -8.40 3.37
N HIS A 84 -5.14 -9.29 2.93
CA HIS A 84 -3.97 -9.77 3.68
C HIS A 84 -2.66 -9.20 3.16
N ALA A 85 -2.69 -8.24 2.22
CA ALA A 85 -1.49 -7.74 1.56
C ALA A 85 -0.51 -7.02 2.52
N CYS A 86 -1.01 -6.21 3.45
CA CYS A 86 -0.16 -5.39 4.33
C CYS A 86 -0.32 -5.67 5.83
N GLY A 87 -1.16 -6.62 6.22
CA GLY A 87 -1.42 -6.95 7.63
C GLY A 87 -2.31 -5.96 8.39
N SER A 88 -2.80 -4.89 7.75
CA SER A 88 -3.73 -3.94 8.40
C SER A 88 -5.18 -4.45 8.48
N GLY A 89 -5.52 -5.49 7.72
CA GLY A 89 -6.84 -6.12 7.76
C GLY A 89 -7.96 -5.25 7.21
N CYS A 90 -7.69 -4.52 6.11
CA CYS A 90 -8.70 -3.72 5.44
C CYS A 90 -9.80 -4.59 4.84
N GLY A 91 -11.07 -4.26 5.12
CA GLY A 91 -12.20 -4.84 4.40
C GLY A 91 -12.22 -4.33 2.96
N VAL A 92 -12.39 -5.24 2.01
CA VAL A 92 -12.38 -4.93 0.58
C VAL A 92 -13.64 -5.43 -0.11
N LEU A 93 -14.01 -4.74 -1.17
CA LEU A 93 -14.94 -5.17 -2.19
C LEU A 93 -14.13 -5.58 -3.41
N VAL A 94 -14.26 -6.82 -3.84
CA VAL A 94 -13.52 -7.40 -4.96
C VAL A 94 -14.38 -7.31 -6.21
N LYS A 95 -13.98 -6.52 -7.18
CA LYS A 95 -14.63 -6.39 -8.48
C LYS A 95 -14.29 -7.59 -9.34
N ASN A 96 -15.31 -8.36 -9.69
CA ASN A 96 -15.18 -9.51 -10.58
C ASN A 96 -15.81 -9.20 -11.93
N ARG A 97 -15.14 -9.61 -13.00
CA ARG A 97 -15.64 -9.61 -14.36
C ARG A 97 -15.41 -11.00 -14.95
N ASP A 98 -16.46 -11.59 -15.48
CA ASP A 98 -16.39 -12.89 -16.15
C ASP A 98 -15.65 -13.94 -15.29
N SER A 99 -16.04 -14.07 -14.02
CA SER A 99 -15.49 -14.98 -13.01
C SER A 99 -14.05 -14.72 -12.59
N ARG A 100 -13.49 -13.52 -12.83
CA ARG A 100 -12.12 -13.16 -12.44
C ARG A 100 -12.07 -11.85 -11.66
N PRO A 101 -11.34 -11.79 -10.56
CA PRO A 101 -11.03 -10.55 -9.85
C PRO A 101 -10.16 -9.64 -10.70
N ILE A 102 -10.55 -8.38 -10.86
CA ILE A 102 -9.80 -7.40 -11.65
C ILE A 102 -9.42 -6.14 -10.86
N LYS A 103 -10.10 -5.89 -9.74
CA LYS A 103 -9.85 -4.69 -8.93
C LYS A 103 -10.34 -4.87 -7.50
N LEU A 104 -9.66 -4.19 -6.58
CA LEU A 104 -10.06 -4.07 -5.18
C LEU A 104 -10.52 -2.66 -4.86
N GLU A 105 -11.57 -2.53 -4.07
CA GLU A 105 -12.02 -1.27 -3.49
C GLU A 105 -12.20 -1.42 -1.98
N GLY A 106 -12.04 -0.35 -1.23
CA GLY A 106 -12.29 -0.39 0.21
C GLY A 106 -13.78 -0.62 0.50
N ASN A 107 -14.09 -1.50 1.43
CA ASN A 107 -15.45 -1.68 1.91
C ASN A 107 -15.83 -0.47 2.80
N PRO A 108 -16.81 0.37 2.40
CA PRO A 108 -17.17 1.57 3.14
C PRO A 108 -17.78 1.30 4.52
N ASP A 109 -18.36 0.12 4.70
CA ASP A 109 -18.99 -0.26 5.97
C ASP A 109 -18.00 -0.89 6.95
N HIS A 110 -16.82 -1.33 6.47
CA HIS A 110 -15.81 -1.96 7.31
C HIS A 110 -15.08 -0.93 8.19
N PRO A 111 -15.04 -1.12 9.53
CA PRO A 111 -14.53 -0.09 10.45
C PRO A 111 -13.07 0.32 10.23
N ALA A 112 -12.23 -0.57 9.69
CA ALA A 112 -10.81 -0.28 9.46
C ALA A 112 -10.55 0.43 8.13
N SER A 113 -11.21 0.04 7.04
CA SER A 113 -10.98 0.64 5.72
C SER A 113 -11.83 1.87 5.46
N GLN A 114 -13.09 1.87 5.92
CA GLN A 114 -14.05 2.97 5.73
C GLN A 114 -14.06 3.49 4.27
N GLY A 115 -13.94 2.58 3.30
CA GLY A 115 -13.91 2.87 1.88
C GLY A 115 -12.52 3.16 1.27
N GLY A 116 -11.51 3.47 2.07
CA GLY A 116 -10.14 3.72 1.59
C GLY A 116 -9.28 2.47 1.47
N LEU A 117 -8.25 2.51 0.62
CA LEU A 117 -7.22 1.46 0.54
C LEU A 117 -5.84 2.06 0.35
N CYS A 118 -4.81 1.37 0.83
CA CYS A 118 -3.42 1.70 0.55
C CYS A 118 -2.99 1.19 -0.85
N PRO A 119 -1.88 1.69 -1.42
CA PRO A 119 -1.41 1.26 -2.74
C PRO A 119 -1.08 -0.24 -2.79
N VAL A 120 -0.54 -0.81 -1.71
CA VAL A 120 -0.21 -2.24 -1.63
C VAL A 120 -1.47 -3.11 -1.76
N CYS A 121 -2.55 -2.75 -1.06
CA CYS A 121 -3.82 -3.46 -1.19
C CYS A 121 -4.38 -3.35 -2.62
N GLN A 122 -4.31 -2.16 -3.23
CA GLN A 122 -4.76 -1.98 -4.62
C GLN A 122 -3.96 -2.85 -5.60
N ALA A 123 -2.65 -2.91 -5.43
CA ALA A 123 -1.76 -3.65 -6.32
C ALA A 123 -1.81 -5.18 -6.13
N SER A 124 -2.28 -5.67 -4.99
CA SER A 124 -2.19 -7.10 -4.66
C SER A 124 -3.00 -8.03 -5.57
N VAL A 125 -3.95 -7.50 -6.33
CA VAL A 125 -4.76 -8.32 -7.26
C VAL A 125 -3.92 -8.94 -8.38
N ILE A 126 -2.83 -8.29 -8.84
CA ILE A 126 -1.96 -8.84 -9.90
C ILE A 126 -1.22 -10.09 -9.41
N GLU A 127 -0.92 -10.16 -8.10
CA GLU A 127 -0.20 -11.29 -7.50
C GLU A 127 -1.01 -12.60 -7.55
N LEU A 128 -2.33 -12.51 -7.69
CA LEU A 128 -3.19 -13.67 -7.92
C LEU A 128 -2.82 -14.39 -9.23
N TYR A 129 -2.46 -13.62 -10.25
CA TYR A 129 -2.20 -14.07 -11.61
C TYR A 129 -0.71 -14.22 -11.93
N ASP A 130 0.15 -14.19 -10.92
CA ASP A 130 1.59 -14.37 -11.11
C ASP A 130 1.89 -15.82 -11.55
N SER A 131 2.37 -15.98 -12.78
CA SER A 131 2.70 -17.31 -13.35
C SER A 131 3.86 -18.02 -12.64
N LYS A 132 4.63 -17.29 -11.81
CA LYS A 132 5.75 -17.84 -11.04
C LYS A 132 5.34 -18.35 -9.65
N ARG A 133 4.05 -18.34 -9.33
CA ARG A 133 3.55 -18.98 -8.12
C ARG A 133 3.82 -20.49 -8.13
N ILE A 134 3.96 -21.06 -6.93
CA ILE A 134 4.07 -22.51 -6.78
C ILE A 134 2.64 -23.09 -6.75
N TYR A 135 2.31 -23.88 -7.75
CA TYR A 135 0.96 -24.42 -7.93
C TYR A 135 0.79 -25.84 -7.41
N ASN A 136 1.88 -26.60 -7.20
CA ASN A 136 1.82 -28.00 -6.78
C ASN A 136 2.60 -28.22 -5.47
N PRO A 137 2.15 -29.14 -4.58
CA PRO A 137 2.93 -29.54 -3.42
C PRO A 137 4.26 -30.18 -3.85
N GLN A 138 5.34 -29.92 -3.12
CA GLN A 138 6.67 -30.38 -3.49
C GLN A 138 7.39 -31.09 -2.34
N ILE A 139 8.09 -32.18 -2.66
CA ILE A 139 9.03 -32.89 -1.79
C ILE A 139 10.39 -32.92 -2.50
N PHE A 140 11.44 -32.41 -1.86
CA PHE A 140 12.78 -32.27 -2.43
C PHE A 140 12.78 -31.57 -3.80
N ARG A 141 11.98 -30.51 -3.95
CA ARG A 141 11.78 -29.71 -5.17
C ARG A 141 11.16 -30.47 -6.35
N GLN A 142 10.58 -31.62 -6.11
CA GLN A 142 9.81 -32.36 -7.10
C GLN A 142 8.33 -32.26 -6.78
N ASP A 143 7.53 -32.06 -7.79
CA ASP A 143 6.07 -32.02 -7.65
C ASP A 143 5.58 -33.35 -7.07
N SER A 144 4.61 -33.29 -6.19
CA SER A 144 4.08 -34.43 -5.46
C SER A 144 2.57 -34.30 -5.30
N THR A 145 1.95 -35.30 -4.67
CA THR A 145 0.54 -35.22 -4.27
C THR A 145 0.42 -34.86 -2.78
N TRP A 146 -0.69 -34.26 -2.40
CA TRP A 146 -0.95 -33.97 -0.99
C TRP A 146 -0.93 -35.21 -0.11
N ALA A 147 -1.41 -36.35 -0.61
CA ALA A 147 -1.40 -37.60 0.16
C ALA A 147 0.04 -38.08 0.44
N ALA A 148 0.92 -38.02 -0.55
CA ALA A 148 2.32 -38.38 -0.39
C ALA A 148 3.05 -37.38 0.54
N LEU A 149 2.79 -36.07 0.39
CA LEU A 149 3.36 -35.02 1.23
C LEU A 149 2.91 -35.19 2.68
N ASP A 150 1.61 -35.38 2.94
CA ASP A 150 1.08 -35.57 4.30
C ASP A 150 1.69 -36.80 4.97
N SER A 151 1.81 -37.91 4.24
CA SER A 151 2.45 -39.14 4.74
C SER A 151 3.92 -38.91 5.11
N PHE A 152 4.66 -38.18 4.23
CA PHE A 152 6.05 -37.83 4.46
C PHE A 152 6.21 -36.94 5.70
N VAL A 153 5.40 -35.88 5.80
CA VAL A 153 5.42 -34.95 6.94
C VAL A 153 5.10 -35.67 8.26
N LEU A 154 3.99 -36.42 8.32
CA LEU A 154 3.58 -37.12 9.54
C LEU A 154 4.63 -38.13 9.98
N LYS A 155 5.25 -38.88 9.06
CA LYS A 155 6.37 -39.80 9.37
C LYS A 155 7.53 -39.05 10.01
N ASN A 156 7.95 -37.93 9.43
CA ASN A 156 9.12 -37.18 9.90
C ASN A 156 8.85 -36.44 11.21
N LEU A 157 7.68 -35.84 11.42
CA LEU A 157 7.28 -35.22 12.70
C LEU A 157 7.25 -36.27 13.82
N ASN A 158 6.72 -37.48 13.56
CA ASN A 158 6.73 -38.54 14.54
C ASN A 158 8.15 -39.05 14.83
N LYS A 159 9.05 -39.11 13.84
CA LYS A 159 10.46 -39.42 14.02
C LYS A 159 11.14 -38.39 14.92
N THR A 160 10.96 -37.08 14.62
CA THR A 160 11.48 -35.96 15.41
C THR A 160 11.01 -36.04 16.86
N ARG A 161 9.71 -36.32 17.09
CA ARG A 161 9.16 -36.50 18.43
C ARG A 161 9.82 -37.64 19.19
N LYS A 162 10.02 -38.79 18.53
CA LYS A 162 10.69 -39.95 19.15
C LYS A 162 12.15 -39.68 19.52
N GLN A 163 12.82 -38.80 18.74
CA GLN A 163 14.19 -38.38 19.02
C GLN A 163 14.30 -37.33 20.12
N GLY A 164 13.19 -36.84 20.67
CA GLY A 164 13.18 -35.81 21.73
C GLY A 164 13.57 -34.40 21.20
N LYS A 165 13.79 -34.22 19.88
CA LYS A 165 14.14 -32.92 19.30
C LYS A 165 12.92 -32.01 19.19
N LYS A 166 13.16 -30.70 19.22
CA LYS A 166 12.08 -29.70 19.10
C LYS A 166 11.47 -29.69 17.70
N ILE A 167 10.16 -29.51 17.64
CA ILE A 167 9.39 -29.17 16.45
C ILE A 167 9.01 -27.71 16.58
N VAL A 168 9.51 -26.85 15.69
CA VAL A 168 9.23 -25.42 15.75
C VAL A 168 8.29 -25.03 14.62
N LEU A 169 7.20 -24.38 14.99
CA LEU A 169 6.32 -23.68 14.06
C LEU A 169 6.68 -22.19 14.11
N LEU A 170 7.24 -21.67 13.03
CA LEU A 170 7.68 -20.28 12.89
C LEU A 170 6.71 -19.55 11.94
N THR A 171 6.01 -18.53 12.44
CA THR A 171 5.01 -17.82 11.65
C THR A 171 5.10 -16.31 11.84
N GLU A 172 4.52 -15.57 10.92
CA GLU A 172 4.10 -14.20 11.24
C GLU A 172 2.99 -14.22 12.31
N THR A 173 2.65 -13.04 12.82
CA THR A 173 1.54 -12.89 13.77
C THR A 173 0.26 -13.50 13.22
N ILE A 174 -0.32 -14.46 13.92
CA ILE A 174 -1.57 -15.11 13.55
C ILE A 174 -2.75 -14.27 14.06
N THR A 175 -3.49 -13.63 13.16
CA THR A 175 -4.71 -12.87 13.49
C THR A 175 -5.95 -13.74 13.53
N SER A 176 -5.97 -14.85 12.77
CA SER A 176 -7.09 -15.77 12.65
C SER A 176 -7.36 -16.57 13.92
N PRO A 177 -8.55 -16.42 14.54
CA PRO A 177 -8.93 -17.18 15.72
C PRO A 177 -9.00 -18.71 15.46
N SER A 178 -9.44 -19.12 14.26
CA SER A 178 -9.48 -20.55 13.93
C SER A 178 -8.08 -21.11 13.69
N ASN A 179 -7.15 -20.37 13.06
CA ASN A 179 -5.75 -20.80 12.95
C ASN A 179 -5.12 -20.99 14.33
N LYS A 180 -5.33 -20.04 15.25
CA LYS A 180 -4.88 -20.17 16.65
C LYS A 180 -5.40 -21.45 17.33
N PHE A 181 -6.66 -21.83 17.03
CA PHE A 181 -7.22 -23.05 17.55
C PHE A 181 -6.52 -24.29 16.99
N TYR A 182 -6.29 -24.39 15.68
CA TYR A 182 -5.64 -25.55 15.08
C TYR A 182 -4.14 -25.63 15.43
N ILE A 183 -3.47 -24.51 15.55
CA ILE A 183 -2.09 -24.45 16.09
C ILE A 183 -2.05 -25.04 17.51
N LYS A 184 -2.97 -24.64 18.40
CA LYS A 184 -3.07 -25.21 19.75
C LYS A 184 -3.30 -26.72 19.73
N LYS A 185 -4.07 -27.25 18.79
CA LYS A 185 -4.27 -28.70 18.62
C LYS A 185 -2.98 -29.39 18.17
N PHE A 186 -2.23 -28.77 17.25
CA PHE A 186 -0.94 -29.24 16.79
C PHE A 186 0.08 -29.32 17.93
N LEU A 187 0.24 -28.24 18.70
CA LEU A 187 1.12 -28.20 19.85
C LEU A 187 0.75 -29.23 20.92
N LYS A 188 -0.54 -29.48 21.12
CA LYS A 188 -1.00 -30.53 22.04
C LYS A 188 -0.68 -31.95 21.55
N LYS A 189 -0.73 -32.20 20.23
CA LYS A 189 -0.40 -33.50 19.62
C LYS A 189 1.09 -33.82 19.71
N TYR A 190 1.93 -32.80 19.58
CA TYR A 190 3.38 -32.91 19.64
C TYR A 190 3.91 -32.16 20.87
N ALA A 191 4.11 -32.86 22.00
CA ALA A 191 4.49 -32.23 23.29
C ALA A 191 5.83 -31.46 23.25
N ASN A 192 6.71 -31.78 22.30
CA ASN A 192 7.97 -31.10 22.08
C ASN A 192 7.86 -29.99 20.99
N ALA A 193 6.66 -29.62 20.60
CA ALA A 193 6.44 -28.55 19.64
C ALA A 193 6.30 -27.18 20.34
N SER A 194 6.86 -26.15 19.73
CA SER A 194 6.72 -24.75 20.13
C SER A 194 6.26 -23.90 18.95
N HIS A 195 5.59 -22.80 19.23
CA HIS A 195 5.18 -21.80 18.26
C HIS A 195 5.97 -20.52 18.51
N VAL A 196 6.69 -20.04 17.51
CA VAL A 196 7.42 -18.79 17.51
C VAL A 196 6.75 -17.87 16.50
N GLU A 197 6.30 -16.73 16.96
CA GLU A 197 5.76 -15.67 16.08
C GLU A 197 6.79 -14.54 15.97
N TYR A 198 7.08 -14.08 14.77
CA TYR A 198 7.78 -12.83 14.54
C TYR A 198 7.20 -12.10 13.33
N ASP A 199 7.30 -10.79 13.34
CA ASP A 199 6.93 -9.95 12.22
C ASP A 199 8.21 -9.48 11.52
N PRO A 200 8.31 -9.55 10.17
CA PRO A 200 9.50 -9.10 9.44
C PRO A 200 9.89 -7.64 9.73
N ILE A 201 8.89 -6.79 9.98
CA ILE A 201 9.06 -5.47 10.59
C ILE A 201 8.60 -5.60 12.04
N SER A 202 9.56 -5.57 12.97
CA SER A 202 9.30 -5.82 14.38
C SER A 202 8.61 -4.64 15.08
N TYR A 203 7.66 -4.97 15.92
CA TYR A 203 7.00 -4.08 16.89
C TYR A 203 7.17 -4.62 18.32
N SER A 204 8.18 -5.47 18.55
CA SER A 204 8.38 -6.13 19.83
C SER A 204 8.54 -5.14 20.97
N ALA A 205 9.24 -4.02 20.76
CA ALA A 205 9.47 -3.01 21.78
C ALA A 205 8.18 -2.39 22.34
N ILE A 206 7.16 -2.14 21.51
CA ILE A 206 5.86 -1.62 21.99
C ILE A 206 5.19 -2.65 22.89
N LEU A 207 5.17 -3.92 22.45
CA LEU A 207 4.55 -5.03 23.16
C LEU A 207 5.25 -5.28 24.51
N ASP A 208 6.56 -5.32 24.50
CA ASP A 208 7.40 -5.61 25.66
C ASP A 208 7.36 -4.45 26.68
N ALA A 209 7.33 -3.19 26.20
CA ALA A 209 7.13 -2.03 27.07
C ALA A 209 5.75 -2.06 27.76
N HIS A 210 4.70 -2.54 27.07
CA HIS A 210 3.40 -2.74 27.73
C HIS A 210 3.45 -3.86 28.77
N GLU A 211 4.20 -4.93 28.54
CA GLU A 211 4.43 -5.96 29.55
C GLU A 211 5.15 -5.41 30.78
N VAL A 212 6.21 -4.60 30.59
CA VAL A 212 6.92 -3.93 31.68
C VAL A 212 6.01 -3.00 32.48
N ASN A 213 5.23 -2.17 31.79
CA ASN A 213 4.41 -1.16 32.44
C ASN A 213 3.07 -1.67 32.98
N TYR A 214 2.48 -2.71 32.37
CA TYR A 214 1.13 -3.18 32.70
C TYR A 214 1.05 -4.68 33.01
N GLY A 215 2.17 -5.40 32.95
CA GLY A 215 2.24 -6.83 33.26
C GLY A 215 1.62 -7.75 32.21
N THR A 216 1.30 -7.22 31.05
CA THR A 216 0.74 -7.98 29.93
C THR A 216 1.29 -7.45 28.63
N ARG A 217 1.71 -8.36 27.75
CA ARG A 217 2.22 -8.07 26.42
C ARG A 217 1.05 -7.90 25.45
N PHE A 218 0.82 -6.69 24.96
CA PHE A 218 -0.24 -6.38 23.99
C PHE A 218 0.07 -5.10 23.22
N LEU A 219 -0.55 -4.95 22.04
CA LEU A 219 -0.53 -3.73 21.25
C LEU A 219 -1.82 -2.95 21.51
N PRO A 220 -1.74 -1.69 22.02
CA PRO A 220 -2.93 -0.86 22.20
C PRO A 220 -3.49 -0.43 20.85
N GLN A 221 -4.74 0.02 20.83
CA GLN A 221 -5.29 0.76 19.70
C GLN A 221 -5.19 2.25 19.97
N TYR A 222 -4.97 3.03 18.91
CA TYR A 222 -4.83 4.47 18.95
C TYR A 222 -6.04 5.13 18.29
N ASP A 223 -6.59 6.16 18.94
CA ASP A 223 -7.76 6.91 18.47
C ASP A 223 -7.31 8.30 18.04
N PHE A 224 -7.04 8.47 16.75
CA PHE A 224 -6.62 9.74 16.18
C PHE A 224 -7.78 10.73 16.01
N GLU A 225 -9.02 10.23 15.91
CA GLU A 225 -10.21 11.08 15.82
C GLU A 225 -10.43 11.90 17.10
N LYS A 226 -10.01 11.38 18.26
CA LYS A 226 -10.14 12.06 19.57
C LYS A 226 -8.89 12.80 20.00
N ALA A 227 -7.83 12.81 19.20
CA ALA A 227 -6.57 13.44 19.55
C ALA A 227 -6.50 14.88 19.05
N ASP A 228 -6.74 15.85 19.94
CA ASP A 228 -6.60 17.28 19.62
C ASP A 228 -5.12 17.71 19.52
N MET A 229 -4.20 16.94 20.10
CA MET A 229 -2.75 17.12 19.99
C MET A 229 -2.06 15.79 19.78
N ILE A 230 -1.27 15.67 18.71
CA ILE A 230 -0.51 14.48 18.35
C ILE A 230 0.97 14.81 18.45
N LEU A 231 1.72 14.04 19.25
CA LEU A 231 3.17 13.98 19.22
C LEU A 231 3.59 12.61 18.70
N SER A 232 4.15 12.60 17.52
CA SER A 232 4.66 11.38 16.89
C SER A 232 6.18 11.38 16.85
N LEU A 233 6.78 10.29 17.32
CA LEU A 233 8.22 10.08 17.39
C LEU A 233 8.60 8.99 16.38
N ASP A 234 9.00 9.38 15.19
CA ASP A 234 9.37 8.50 14.07
C ASP A 234 8.29 7.45 13.70
N ALA A 235 7.02 7.71 14.05
CA ALA A 235 5.91 6.85 13.67
C ALA A 235 5.26 7.38 12.38
N ASP A 236 5.52 6.71 11.26
CA ASP A 236 4.95 7.07 9.96
C ASP A 236 3.50 6.54 9.83
N PHE A 237 2.60 7.03 10.69
CA PHE A 237 1.22 6.52 10.82
C PHE A 237 0.32 6.85 9.63
N LEU A 238 0.69 7.80 8.77
CA LEU A 238 0.02 8.09 7.50
C LEU A 238 0.62 7.30 6.33
N GLY A 239 1.79 6.69 6.50
CA GLY A 239 2.50 5.93 5.48
C GLY A 239 2.54 4.43 5.73
N THR A 240 3.34 3.98 6.71
CA THR A 240 3.69 2.55 6.86
C THR A 240 3.46 1.98 8.26
N TRP A 241 3.17 2.81 9.27
CA TRP A 241 3.08 2.35 10.65
C TRP A 241 1.69 1.79 10.99
N LEU A 242 1.62 0.50 11.36
CA LEU A 242 0.45 -0.25 11.82
C LEU A 242 -0.75 -0.24 10.84
N SER A 243 -1.66 0.72 10.96
CA SER A 243 -2.91 0.80 10.19
C SER A 243 -3.06 2.14 9.45
N PRO A 244 -2.20 2.46 8.47
CA PRO A 244 -2.16 3.79 7.87
C PRO A 244 -3.50 4.22 7.23
N THR A 245 -4.24 3.31 6.62
CA THR A 245 -5.55 3.62 6.03
C THR A 245 -6.56 4.08 7.08
N GLN A 246 -6.68 3.34 8.19
CA GLN A 246 -7.56 3.70 9.30
C GLN A 246 -7.11 5.02 9.95
N PHE A 247 -5.82 5.12 10.25
CA PHE A 247 -5.27 6.31 10.93
C PHE A 247 -5.41 7.57 10.07
N THR A 248 -5.28 7.47 8.75
CA THR A 248 -5.53 8.58 7.84
C THR A 248 -6.99 9.05 7.90
N LYS A 249 -7.95 8.11 7.87
CA LYS A 249 -9.38 8.43 8.02
C LYS A 249 -9.67 9.14 9.34
N ASP A 250 -9.19 8.59 10.44
CA ASP A 250 -9.42 9.13 11.77
C ASP A 250 -8.72 10.49 11.97
N TYR A 251 -7.49 10.64 11.45
CA TYR A 251 -6.74 11.89 11.44
C TYR A 251 -7.48 12.99 10.66
N ARG A 252 -8.02 12.65 9.48
CA ARG A 252 -8.76 13.61 8.63
C ARG A 252 -10.03 14.10 9.32
N LYS A 253 -10.79 13.24 10.02
CA LYS A 253 -12.00 13.63 10.73
C LYS A 253 -11.77 14.73 11.76
N ASN A 254 -10.65 14.68 12.47
CA ASN A 254 -10.28 15.69 13.49
C ASN A 254 -9.55 16.91 12.89
N ARG A 255 -9.52 17.03 11.57
CA ARG A 255 -8.96 18.18 10.82
C ARG A 255 -9.97 18.79 9.85
N ASN A 256 -11.25 18.68 10.17
CA ASN A 256 -12.31 19.37 9.45
C ASN A 256 -12.26 20.87 9.76
N LEU A 257 -12.10 21.71 8.74
CA LEU A 257 -11.96 23.16 8.86
C LEU A 257 -13.25 23.86 9.32
N ASP A 258 -14.42 23.25 9.14
CA ASP A 258 -15.69 23.75 9.68
C ASP A 258 -15.75 23.70 11.21
N SER A 259 -14.86 22.95 11.82
CA SER A 259 -14.76 22.83 13.26
C SER A 259 -14.09 24.06 13.87
N LYS A 260 -14.49 24.43 15.09
CA LYS A 260 -13.84 25.51 15.84
C LYS A 260 -12.37 25.22 16.15
N HIS A 261 -11.97 23.97 16.09
CA HIS A 261 -10.65 23.46 16.44
C HIS A 261 -10.27 22.31 15.52
N ILE A 262 -9.03 22.27 15.07
CA ILE A 262 -8.45 21.16 14.36
C ILE A 262 -7.25 20.62 15.14
N SER A 263 -6.95 19.33 15.04
CA SER A 263 -5.84 18.72 15.75
C SER A 263 -4.51 19.38 15.37
N LYS A 264 -3.62 19.55 16.36
CA LYS A 264 -2.23 19.97 16.14
C LYS A 264 -1.34 18.73 16.08
N HIS A 265 -0.48 18.64 15.08
CA HIS A 265 0.42 17.52 14.87
C HIS A 265 1.88 17.97 14.89
N ILE A 266 2.65 17.46 15.83
CA ILE A 266 4.11 17.61 15.89
C ILE A 266 4.75 16.26 15.56
N GLN A 267 5.58 16.23 14.52
CA GLN A 267 6.38 15.08 14.12
C GLN A 267 7.83 15.28 14.48
N VAL A 268 8.42 14.36 15.24
CA VAL A 268 9.87 14.30 15.49
C VAL A 268 10.43 13.11 14.75
N GLU A 269 11.35 13.33 13.84
CA GLU A 269 11.91 12.25 13.01
C GLU A 269 13.32 12.58 12.52
N SER A 270 14.07 11.57 12.13
CA SER A 270 15.43 11.74 11.61
C SER A 270 15.51 11.80 10.09
N ARG A 271 14.56 11.19 9.42
CA ARG A 271 14.35 11.21 7.96
C ARG A 271 13.01 11.85 7.63
N LEU A 272 12.84 12.33 6.43
CA LEU A 272 11.56 12.82 5.98
C LEU A 272 10.61 11.65 5.66
N SER A 273 9.45 11.60 6.32
CA SER A 273 8.39 10.62 6.11
C SER A 273 7.13 11.26 5.51
N VAL A 274 6.18 10.42 5.05
CA VAL A 274 4.86 10.88 4.62
C VAL A 274 4.13 11.60 5.76
N THR A 275 4.24 11.08 6.96
CA THR A 275 3.69 11.69 8.17
C THR A 275 4.33 13.03 8.49
N GLY A 276 5.67 13.11 8.42
CA GLY A 276 6.40 14.35 8.63
C GLY A 276 6.07 15.42 7.61
N ALA A 277 5.87 15.03 6.36
CA ALA A 277 5.44 15.94 5.29
C ALA A 277 4.06 16.59 5.54
N LYS A 278 3.21 15.94 6.34
CA LYS A 278 1.86 16.43 6.70
C LYS A 278 1.75 17.03 8.08
N ALA A 279 2.82 17.02 8.85
CA ALA A 279 2.84 17.63 10.18
C ALA A 279 2.63 19.16 10.12
N ASP A 280 2.04 19.71 11.16
CA ASP A 280 1.98 21.16 11.34
C ASP A 280 3.33 21.73 11.77
N GLU A 281 4.06 20.97 12.58
CA GLU A 281 5.41 21.29 13.03
C GLU A 281 6.29 20.02 12.93
N ARG A 282 7.38 20.10 12.17
CA ARG A 282 8.33 19.01 11.99
C ARG A 282 9.64 19.34 12.68
N ILE A 283 10.14 18.42 13.50
CA ILE A 283 11.38 18.60 14.26
C ILE A 283 12.35 17.49 13.87
N VAL A 284 13.46 17.86 13.25
CA VAL A 284 14.49 16.90 12.84
C VAL A 284 15.41 16.59 14.01
N LYS A 285 15.50 15.32 14.38
CA LYS A 285 16.36 14.80 15.44
C LYS A 285 16.98 13.47 15.04
N SER A 286 18.27 13.31 15.26
CA SER A 286 18.91 11.98 15.18
C SER A 286 18.32 11.04 16.23
N PRO A 287 18.47 9.70 16.09
CA PRO A 287 17.95 8.75 17.07
C PRO A 287 18.43 9.01 18.51
N ALA A 288 19.67 9.46 18.68
CA ALA A 288 20.23 9.81 19.99
C ALA A 288 19.57 11.04 20.60
N GLU A 289 19.42 12.10 19.80
CA GLU A 289 18.76 13.34 20.21
C GLU A 289 17.26 13.13 20.50
N MET A 290 16.59 12.23 19.76
CA MET A 290 15.20 11.89 19.99
C MET A 290 15.00 11.26 21.37
N LEU A 291 15.84 10.30 21.76
CA LEU A 291 15.79 9.69 23.09
C LEU A 291 15.97 10.74 24.21
N GLN A 292 16.92 11.67 24.02
CA GLN A 292 17.13 12.75 24.97
C GLN A 292 15.91 13.68 25.06
N LEU A 293 15.35 14.07 23.91
CA LEU A 293 14.15 14.90 23.84
C LEU A 293 12.96 14.29 24.59
N VAL A 294 12.74 12.98 24.44
CA VAL A 294 11.63 12.29 25.12
C VAL A 294 11.85 12.26 26.63
N LYS A 295 13.09 12.06 27.11
CA LYS A 295 13.45 12.16 28.53
C LYS A 295 13.18 13.57 29.06
N ASP A 296 13.56 14.60 28.32
CA ASP A 296 13.39 15.99 28.71
C ASP A 296 11.89 16.38 28.74
N ILE A 297 11.09 15.87 27.83
CA ILE A 297 9.62 16.03 27.84
C ILE A 297 9.04 15.36 29.11
N GLU A 298 9.41 14.11 29.43
CA GLU A 298 8.94 13.42 30.64
C GLU A 298 9.31 14.22 31.89
N ASN A 299 10.56 14.68 32.01
CA ASN A 299 11.06 15.47 33.14
C ASN A 299 10.28 16.80 33.28
N THR A 300 10.08 17.52 32.18
CA THR A 300 9.30 18.79 32.18
C THR A 300 7.84 18.56 32.58
N LEU A 301 7.27 17.43 32.20
CA LEU A 301 5.90 17.09 32.62
C LEU A 301 5.80 16.80 34.13
N GLN A 302 6.88 16.31 34.75
CA GLN A 302 6.92 15.95 36.18
C GLN A 302 7.40 17.09 37.09
N SER A 303 8.40 17.87 36.68
CA SER A 303 9.12 18.82 37.53
C SER A 303 9.08 20.29 37.09
N ASN A 304 8.39 20.62 35.97
CA ASN A 304 8.38 21.96 35.37
C ASN A 304 9.79 22.55 35.05
N GLY A 305 10.79 21.70 34.83
CA GLY A 305 12.11 22.11 34.36
C GLY A 305 12.02 22.79 32.99
N GLU A 306 12.94 23.70 32.69
CA GLU A 306 13.05 24.34 31.38
C GLU A 306 14.10 23.60 30.54
N HIS A 307 13.70 23.02 29.41
CA HIS A 307 14.52 22.24 28.49
C HIS A 307 14.26 22.64 27.01
N GLY A 308 14.27 23.95 26.73
CA GLY A 308 14.13 24.47 25.36
C GLY A 308 12.87 23.93 24.64
N ILE A 309 13.03 23.24 23.52
CA ILE A 309 11.92 22.72 22.70
C ILE A 309 11.06 21.68 23.44
N ALA A 310 11.65 20.88 24.34
CA ALA A 310 10.90 19.93 25.17
C ALA A 310 9.89 20.65 26.06
N THR A 311 10.21 21.86 26.53
CA THR A 311 9.28 22.69 27.33
C THR A 311 8.08 23.16 26.51
N LYS A 312 8.31 23.59 25.27
CA LYS A 312 7.24 23.98 24.32
C LYS A 312 6.29 22.81 24.10
N ILE A 313 6.84 21.63 23.76
CA ILE A 313 6.07 20.40 23.53
C ILE A 313 5.30 19.97 24.78
N ALA A 314 5.95 19.96 25.95
CA ALA A 314 5.33 19.57 27.22
C ALA A 314 4.19 20.50 27.62
N LYS A 315 4.33 21.82 27.41
CA LYS A 315 3.25 22.81 27.64
C LYS A 315 2.07 22.55 26.71
N ALA A 316 2.30 22.32 25.41
CA ALA A 316 1.26 21.96 24.44
C ALA A 316 0.53 20.66 24.85
N LEU A 317 1.24 19.60 25.20
CA LEU A 317 0.67 18.35 25.67
C LEU A 317 -0.16 18.50 26.96
N LYS A 318 0.30 19.34 27.91
CA LYS A 318 -0.45 19.66 29.17
C LYS A 318 -1.76 20.37 28.87
N HIS A 319 -1.78 21.28 27.90
CA HIS A 319 -2.97 22.01 27.49
C HIS A 319 -4.07 21.05 27.02
N TYR A 320 -3.71 20.03 26.26
CA TYR A 320 -4.62 19.01 25.74
C TYR A 320 -4.66 17.72 26.60
N LYS A 321 -4.52 17.85 27.92
CA LYS A 321 -4.55 16.70 28.84
C LYS A 321 -5.79 15.83 28.66
N GLY A 322 -5.59 14.54 28.38
CA GLY A 322 -6.67 13.57 28.12
C GLY A 322 -7.25 13.61 26.71
N LYS A 323 -6.73 14.51 25.86
CA LYS A 323 -7.05 14.65 24.44
C LYS A 323 -5.78 14.72 23.59
N SER A 324 -4.62 14.45 24.18
CA SER A 324 -3.37 14.31 23.48
C SER A 324 -3.11 12.85 23.14
N LEU A 325 -2.26 12.60 22.15
CA LEU A 325 -1.80 11.27 21.76
C LEU A 325 -0.29 11.32 21.54
N VAL A 326 0.46 10.52 22.29
CA VAL A 326 1.91 10.39 22.10
C VAL A 326 2.20 8.98 21.63
N ILE A 327 2.86 8.85 20.47
CA ILE A 327 3.20 7.58 19.84
C ILE A 327 4.65 7.56 19.41
N SER A 328 5.21 6.36 19.27
CA SER A 328 6.55 6.16 18.70
C SER A 328 6.59 4.97 17.77
N GLY A 329 7.24 5.15 16.61
CA GLY A 329 7.57 4.11 15.65
C GLY A 329 8.92 3.44 15.91
N VAL A 330 9.70 3.94 16.89
CA VAL A 330 11.03 3.42 17.21
C VAL A 330 10.91 2.09 17.95
N ASN A 331 11.57 1.05 17.44
CA ASN A 331 11.60 -0.26 18.07
C ASN A 331 12.68 -0.31 19.18
N ASP A 332 12.49 0.50 20.22
CA ASP A 332 13.34 0.63 21.40
C ASP A 332 12.47 0.61 22.67
N ILE A 333 12.73 -0.33 23.59
CA ILE A 333 11.91 -0.52 24.79
C ILE A 333 11.95 0.72 25.70
N GLY A 334 13.10 1.39 25.81
CA GLY A 334 13.27 2.56 26.66
C GLY A 334 12.40 3.74 26.19
N ILE A 335 12.40 4.00 24.89
CA ILE A 335 11.53 5.03 24.28
C ILE A 335 10.05 4.66 24.49
N GLN A 336 9.66 3.41 24.26
CA GLN A 336 8.27 2.98 24.41
C GLN A 336 7.80 3.04 25.88
N ILE A 337 8.68 2.75 26.86
CA ILE A 337 8.39 2.93 28.29
C ILE A 337 8.16 4.42 28.62
N LEU A 338 8.99 5.32 28.07
CA LEU A 338 8.82 6.77 28.24
C LEU A 338 7.50 7.26 27.64
N VAL A 339 7.16 6.81 26.45
CA VAL A 339 5.87 7.11 25.78
C VAL A 339 4.69 6.66 26.66
N ASN A 340 4.74 5.45 27.21
CA ASN A 340 3.71 4.94 28.12
C ASN A 340 3.59 5.79 29.39
N ARG A 341 4.72 6.23 29.99
CA ARG A 341 4.73 7.11 31.17
C ARG A 341 4.13 8.48 30.85
N ILE A 342 4.47 9.08 29.71
CA ILE A 342 3.95 10.36 29.25
C ILE A 342 2.43 10.25 29.03
N ASN A 343 1.96 9.26 28.27
CA ASN A 343 0.52 9.05 28.05
C ASN A 343 -0.25 8.82 29.35
N LYS A 344 0.36 8.10 30.31
CA LYS A 344 -0.24 7.89 31.64
C LYS A 344 -0.34 9.18 32.43
N SER A 345 0.70 10.02 32.45
CA SER A 345 0.74 11.30 33.16
C SER A 345 -0.27 12.31 32.61
N LEU A 346 -0.47 12.27 31.29
CA LEU A 346 -1.43 13.11 30.56
C LEU A 346 -2.87 12.61 30.63
N GLY A 347 -3.12 11.41 31.18
CA GLY A 347 -4.47 10.84 31.27
C GLY A 347 -5.07 10.42 29.93
N ASN A 348 -4.23 10.01 28.99
CA ASN A 348 -4.58 9.58 27.63
C ASN A 348 -5.10 8.13 27.58
N ILE A 349 -4.73 7.30 28.58
CA ILE A 349 -5.12 5.90 28.65
C ILE A 349 -6.64 5.78 28.81
N GLY A 350 -7.25 4.97 27.95
CA GLY A 350 -8.70 4.78 27.86
C GLY A 350 -9.44 5.88 27.08
N LYS A 351 -8.72 6.86 26.51
CA LYS A 351 -9.27 7.95 25.70
C LYS A 351 -8.71 7.96 24.28
N THR A 352 -7.45 8.30 24.12
CA THR A 352 -6.72 8.29 22.84
C THR A 352 -5.83 7.07 22.70
N VAL A 353 -5.44 6.44 23.83
CA VAL A 353 -4.73 5.15 23.86
C VAL A 353 -5.65 4.11 24.48
N LEU A 354 -6.13 3.15 23.68
CA LEU A 354 -7.20 2.23 24.08
C LEU A 354 -6.62 0.85 24.44
N HIS A 355 -6.71 0.48 25.72
CA HIS A 355 -6.29 -0.83 26.22
C HIS A 355 -7.43 -1.87 26.15
N ASN A 356 -8.69 -1.42 26.18
CA ASN A 356 -9.85 -2.32 26.24
C ASN A 356 -10.10 -3.06 24.93
N ASN A 357 -9.68 -2.47 23.81
CA ASN A 357 -9.82 -3.03 22.48
C ASN A 357 -8.45 -3.14 21.80
N PRO A 358 -7.59 -4.07 22.26
CA PRO A 358 -6.23 -4.19 21.73
C PRO A 358 -6.23 -4.56 20.26
N SER A 359 -5.16 -4.16 19.56
CA SER A 359 -4.86 -4.65 18.22
C SER A 359 -4.17 -6.01 18.30
N PHE A 360 -4.51 -6.91 17.38
CA PHE A 360 -3.86 -8.21 17.24
C PHE A 360 -3.03 -8.31 15.94
N GLN A 361 -2.81 -7.17 15.28
CA GLN A 361 -2.07 -7.12 14.01
C GLN A 361 -0.60 -7.51 14.17
N LYS A 362 -0.03 -7.23 15.32
CA LYS A 362 1.36 -7.50 15.66
C LYS A 362 1.46 -8.18 17.02
N GLY A 363 2.17 -9.30 17.05
CA GLY A 363 2.36 -10.13 18.24
C GLY A 363 3.75 -10.77 18.31
N GLY A 364 4.55 -10.57 17.25
CA GLY A 364 5.89 -11.12 17.11
C GLY A 364 6.79 -10.80 18.30
N SER A 365 7.74 -11.71 18.62
CA SER A 365 8.69 -11.60 19.72
C SER A 365 10.11 -11.77 19.24
N ASP A 366 10.87 -10.69 19.30
CA ASP A 366 12.29 -10.68 18.92
C ASP A 366 13.11 -11.58 19.85
N ASN A 367 12.75 -11.63 21.14
CA ASN A 367 13.39 -12.52 22.12
C ASN A 367 13.14 -14.01 21.78
N ALA A 368 11.93 -14.36 21.33
CA ALA A 368 11.63 -15.72 20.93
C ALA A 368 12.42 -16.14 19.68
N VAL A 369 12.70 -15.21 18.76
CA VAL A 369 13.57 -15.45 17.60
C VAL A 369 15.02 -15.67 18.05
N SER A 370 15.54 -14.87 18.99
CA SER A 370 16.89 -15.04 19.53
C SER A 370 17.04 -16.42 20.20
N GLN A 371 16.04 -16.87 20.95
CA GLN A 371 16.03 -18.19 21.54
C GLN A 371 15.96 -19.31 20.47
N LEU A 372 15.20 -19.10 19.40
CA LEU A 372 15.13 -20.05 18.29
C LEU A 372 16.51 -20.20 17.61
N LEU A 373 17.20 -19.08 17.37
CA LEU A 373 18.55 -19.11 16.78
C LEU A 373 19.52 -19.95 17.64
N THR A 374 19.50 -19.75 18.96
CA THR A 374 20.30 -20.56 19.92
C THR A 374 19.92 -22.04 19.87
N ASP A 375 18.64 -22.36 19.80
CA ASP A 375 18.17 -23.76 19.69
C ASP A 375 18.59 -24.42 18.36
N MET A 376 18.59 -23.65 17.26
CA MET A 376 19.03 -24.14 15.96
C MET A 376 20.55 -24.38 15.94
N GLU A 377 21.32 -23.42 16.44
CA GLU A 377 22.77 -23.53 16.57
C GLU A 377 23.19 -24.75 17.39
N SER A 378 22.52 -24.99 18.49
CA SER A 378 22.75 -26.13 19.37
C SER A 378 22.26 -27.47 18.78
N GLY A 379 21.66 -27.50 17.59
CA GLY A 379 21.14 -28.72 16.94
C GLY A 379 19.92 -29.33 17.65
N ASN A 380 19.24 -28.57 18.50
CA ASN A 380 18.07 -29.00 19.26
C ASN A 380 16.79 -29.07 18.41
N VAL A 381 16.76 -28.40 17.25
CA VAL A 381 15.61 -28.37 16.34
C VAL A 381 15.69 -29.54 15.37
N GLY A 382 14.66 -30.39 15.35
CA GLY A 382 14.58 -31.54 14.44
C GLY A 382 13.56 -31.35 13.31
N ALA A 383 12.60 -30.45 13.49
CA ALA A 383 11.67 -30.05 12.45
C ALA A 383 11.35 -28.55 12.55
N LEU A 384 11.34 -27.87 11.42
CA LEU A 384 11.02 -26.44 11.30
C LEU A 384 9.92 -26.25 10.25
N LEU A 385 8.81 -25.68 10.66
CA LEU A 385 7.66 -25.35 9.83
C LEU A 385 7.55 -23.84 9.74
N ILE A 386 7.60 -23.27 8.54
CA ILE A 386 7.70 -21.82 8.31
C ILE A 386 6.50 -21.36 7.49
N ALA A 387 5.77 -20.35 7.96
CA ALA A 387 4.59 -19.81 7.27
C ALA A 387 4.50 -18.28 7.37
N GLY A 388 4.33 -17.61 6.22
CA GLY A 388 4.13 -16.16 6.14
C GLY A 388 5.36 -15.29 6.40
N VAL A 389 6.55 -15.89 6.58
CA VAL A 389 7.81 -15.19 6.87
C VAL A 389 8.97 -15.76 6.03
N ASN A 390 10.02 -14.97 5.88
CA ASN A 390 11.21 -15.33 5.10
C ASN A 390 12.49 -15.05 5.90
N PRO A 391 12.77 -15.83 6.98
CA PRO A 391 13.84 -15.53 7.92
C PRO A 391 15.24 -15.45 7.31
N VAL A 392 15.52 -16.14 6.21
CA VAL A 392 16.80 -16.03 5.50
C VAL A 392 16.99 -14.64 4.91
N TYR A 393 15.92 -13.99 4.51
CA TYR A 393 15.95 -12.61 4.01
C TYR A 393 15.68 -11.58 5.11
N ASP A 394 14.64 -11.78 5.92
CA ASP A 394 14.12 -10.77 6.86
C ASP A 394 15.09 -10.46 8.01
N LEU A 395 15.80 -11.49 8.53
CA LEU A 395 16.62 -11.36 9.74
C LEU A 395 18.03 -10.84 9.45
N PRO A 396 18.62 -10.06 10.36
CA PRO A 396 20.04 -9.69 10.29
C PRO A 396 20.95 -10.93 10.26
N GLU A 397 20.56 -11.98 10.99
CA GLU A 397 21.22 -13.27 11.07
C GLU A 397 20.77 -14.23 9.95
N GLY A 398 20.15 -13.76 8.87
CA GLY A 398 19.56 -14.61 7.83
C GLY A 398 20.54 -15.61 7.21
N GLU A 399 21.81 -15.25 7.05
CA GLU A 399 22.86 -16.15 6.58
C GLU A 399 23.10 -17.30 7.58
N SER A 400 23.30 -16.98 8.86
CA SER A 400 23.47 -17.97 9.93
C SER A 400 22.22 -18.83 10.06
N PHE A 401 21.02 -18.22 9.97
CA PHE A 401 19.76 -18.97 9.97
C PHE A 401 19.72 -20.00 8.83
N GLY A 402 20.14 -19.60 7.62
CA GLY A 402 20.24 -20.50 6.47
C GLY A 402 21.22 -21.63 6.67
N GLU A 403 22.40 -21.36 7.28
CA GLU A 403 23.37 -22.39 7.62
C GLU A 403 22.81 -23.38 8.67
N TYR A 404 22.17 -22.88 9.71
CA TYR A 404 21.53 -23.73 10.72
C TYR A 404 20.41 -24.58 10.11
N MET A 405 19.63 -24.03 9.16
CA MET A 405 18.62 -24.81 8.44
C MET A 405 19.20 -26.03 7.75
N LYS A 406 20.44 -25.99 7.23
CA LYS A 406 21.05 -27.15 6.54
C LYS A 406 21.14 -28.38 7.44
N THR A 407 21.29 -28.20 8.75
CA THR A 407 21.39 -29.28 9.74
C THR A 407 20.05 -29.88 10.17
N ILE A 408 18.93 -29.18 9.88
CA ILE A 408 17.58 -29.61 10.30
C ILE A 408 17.04 -30.64 9.29
N PRO A 409 16.68 -31.87 9.74
CA PRO A 409 16.24 -32.93 8.84
C PRO A 409 14.91 -32.63 8.12
N THR A 410 13.98 -31.95 8.80
CA THR A 410 12.63 -31.70 8.28
C THR A 410 12.37 -30.21 8.26
N LYS A 411 12.28 -29.64 7.04
CA LYS A 411 12.02 -28.21 6.80
C LYS A 411 10.84 -28.10 5.87
N ILE A 412 9.80 -27.43 6.35
CA ILE A 412 8.53 -27.28 5.64
C ILE A 412 8.27 -25.80 5.45
N SER A 413 8.13 -25.37 4.20
CA SER A 413 7.70 -24.01 3.86
C SER A 413 6.25 -24.01 3.43
N PHE A 414 5.46 -23.13 4.03
CA PHE A 414 4.14 -22.73 3.56
C PHE A 414 4.31 -21.43 2.78
N SER A 415 4.47 -21.53 1.49
CA SER A 415 4.71 -20.38 0.62
C SER A 415 4.01 -20.55 -0.72
N GLY A 416 3.46 -19.49 -1.26
CA GLY A 416 2.94 -19.45 -2.63
C GLY A 416 4.01 -19.13 -3.67
N LYS A 417 5.23 -18.73 -3.23
CA LYS A 417 6.34 -18.33 -4.10
C LYS A 417 7.64 -18.96 -3.66
N GLN A 418 8.55 -19.14 -4.61
CA GLN A 418 9.91 -19.55 -4.32
C GLN A 418 10.68 -18.34 -3.79
N ASN A 419 11.12 -18.43 -2.53
CA ASN A 419 11.88 -17.37 -1.87
C ASN A 419 13.13 -17.95 -1.19
N GLU A 420 13.97 -17.07 -0.63
CA GLU A 420 15.27 -17.44 -0.05
C GLU A 420 15.17 -18.53 1.01
N THR A 421 14.12 -18.53 1.81
CA THR A 421 13.87 -19.57 2.83
C THR A 421 13.27 -20.84 2.23
N ALA A 422 12.32 -20.72 1.32
CA ALA A 422 11.67 -21.87 0.68
C ALA A 422 12.68 -22.71 -0.10
N GLU A 423 13.70 -22.09 -0.71
CA GLU A 423 14.77 -22.77 -1.40
C GLU A 423 15.58 -23.74 -0.51
N LEU A 424 15.66 -23.48 0.77
CA LEU A 424 16.37 -24.34 1.73
C LEU A 424 15.48 -25.43 2.33
N CYS A 425 14.17 -25.38 2.04
CA CYS A 425 13.20 -26.35 2.55
C CYS A 425 13.16 -27.62 1.69
N ASN A 426 12.91 -28.77 2.33
CA ASN A 426 12.73 -30.05 1.65
C ASN A 426 11.27 -30.40 1.40
N VAL A 427 10.34 -29.62 1.95
CA VAL A 427 8.90 -29.73 1.68
C VAL A 427 8.34 -28.34 1.44
N ILE A 428 7.58 -28.18 0.35
CA ILE A 428 6.82 -26.97 0.07
C ILE A 428 5.33 -27.29 0.04
N CYS A 429 4.59 -26.65 0.92
CA CYS A 429 3.14 -26.64 0.97
C CYS A 429 2.65 -25.35 0.28
N PRO A 430 2.29 -25.38 -1.01
CA PRO A 430 1.91 -24.18 -1.73
C PRO A 430 0.63 -23.59 -1.15
N LEU A 431 0.69 -22.28 -0.84
CA LEU A 431 -0.45 -21.53 -0.33
C LEU A 431 -1.27 -20.94 -1.48
N PRO A 432 -2.62 -20.96 -1.41
CA PRO A 432 -3.45 -20.19 -2.31
C PRO A 432 -3.29 -18.69 -2.03
N HIS A 433 -3.57 -17.88 -3.04
CA HIS A 433 -3.73 -16.44 -2.82
C HIS A 433 -4.95 -16.18 -1.92
N TYR A 434 -4.97 -15.09 -1.15
CA TYR A 434 -6.09 -14.84 -0.24
C TYR A 434 -7.44 -14.66 -0.97
N LEU A 435 -7.44 -14.23 -2.24
CA LEU A 435 -8.65 -14.17 -3.07
C LEU A 435 -9.16 -15.56 -3.55
N GLU A 436 -8.40 -16.63 -3.31
CA GLU A 436 -8.75 -18.02 -3.63
C GLU A 436 -9.16 -18.84 -2.39
N SER A 437 -9.12 -18.25 -1.19
CA SER A 437 -9.20 -19.02 0.05
C SER A 437 -10.13 -18.40 1.09
N TRP A 438 -10.50 -19.22 2.08
CA TRP A 438 -11.26 -18.78 3.25
C TRP A 438 -10.31 -18.43 4.41
N SER A 439 -10.57 -17.30 5.09
CA SER A 439 -9.95 -16.97 6.38
C SER A 439 -10.92 -16.21 7.28
N ASP A 440 -10.70 -16.33 8.58
CA ASP A 440 -11.38 -15.55 9.61
C ASP A 440 -10.32 -14.80 10.41
N ASP A 441 -10.42 -13.47 10.52
CA ASP A 441 -9.37 -12.66 11.14
C ASP A 441 -9.95 -11.65 12.13
N GLU A 442 -9.29 -11.51 13.26
CA GLU A 442 -9.58 -10.50 14.28
C GLU A 442 -8.34 -9.60 14.44
N PHE A 443 -8.17 -8.64 13.52
CA PHE A 443 -7.06 -7.68 13.55
C PHE A 443 -7.18 -6.70 14.72
N THR A 444 -8.41 -6.30 15.00
CA THR A 444 -8.76 -5.48 16.16
C THR A 444 -9.77 -6.23 17.01
N SER A 445 -9.56 -6.23 18.33
CA SER A 445 -10.47 -6.91 19.26
C SER A 445 -11.91 -6.43 19.09
N GLY A 446 -12.80 -7.38 18.84
CA GLY A 446 -14.23 -7.10 18.65
C GLY A 446 -14.69 -6.91 17.21
N ILE A 447 -13.79 -6.94 16.23
CA ILE A 447 -14.10 -6.92 14.80
C ILE A 447 -13.63 -8.24 14.20
N LEU A 448 -14.56 -9.08 13.78
CA LEU A 448 -14.26 -10.29 13.04
C LEU A 448 -14.44 -10.01 11.55
N SER A 449 -13.38 -10.14 10.79
CA SER A 449 -13.35 -10.00 9.34
C SER A 449 -13.29 -11.36 8.67
N MET A 450 -13.94 -11.48 7.52
CA MET A 450 -14.00 -12.73 6.73
C MET A 450 -13.35 -12.53 5.39
N THR A 451 -12.42 -13.41 5.07
CA THR A 451 -11.91 -13.57 3.70
C THR A 451 -12.64 -14.73 3.05
N GLN A 452 -13.20 -14.50 1.87
CA GLN A 452 -13.87 -15.52 1.07
C GLN A 452 -13.24 -15.61 -0.32
N PRO A 453 -13.20 -16.82 -0.93
CA PRO A 453 -12.69 -16.96 -2.29
C PRO A 453 -13.58 -16.21 -3.28
N THR A 454 -12.96 -15.50 -4.18
CA THR A 454 -13.62 -14.73 -5.25
C THR A 454 -13.38 -15.33 -6.63
N ILE A 455 -12.53 -16.37 -6.69
CA ILE A 455 -12.20 -17.17 -7.85
C ILE A 455 -11.91 -18.60 -7.38
N GLN A 456 -12.02 -19.57 -8.27
CA GLN A 456 -11.54 -20.93 -8.01
C GLN A 456 -10.02 -20.94 -7.84
N VAL A 457 -9.52 -21.87 -7.05
CA VAL A 457 -8.10 -22.07 -6.83
C VAL A 457 -7.40 -22.37 -8.16
N LEU A 458 -6.37 -21.62 -8.48
CA LEU A 458 -5.65 -21.72 -9.75
C LEU A 458 -4.61 -22.87 -9.79
N GLY A 459 -4.41 -23.58 -8.68
CA GLY A 459 -3.46 -24.69 -8.62
C GLY A 459 -3.86 -25.71 -7.56
N ASP A 460 -3.08 -26.77 -7.40
CA ASP A 460 -3.26 -27.75 -6.31
C ASP A 460 -2.66 -27.23 -5.00
N THR A 461 -3.22 -26.11 -4.51
CA THR A 461 -2.76 -25.40 -3.31
C THR A 461 -3.67 -25.67 -2.12
N ARG A 462 -3.14 -25.49 -0.91
CA ARG A 462 -3.88 -25.77 0.33
C ARG A 462 -3.50 -24.75 1.43
N THR A 463 -4.51 -24.24 2.13
CA THR A 463 -4.24 -23.26 3.21
C THR A 463 -3.43 -23.91 4.36
N PHE A 464 -2.73 -23.04 5.08
CA PHE A 464 -2.02 -23.42 6.31
C PHE A 464 -2.96 -24.13 7.31
N ARG A 465 -4.18 -23.63 7.52
CA ARG A 465 -5.19 -24.21 8.39
C ARG A 465 -5.55 -25.64 8.01
N LYS A 466 -5.79 -25.86 6.72
CA LYS A 466 -6.18 -27.18 6.21
C LYS A 466 -5.06 -28.20 6.41
N SER A 467 -3.80 -27.77 6.22
CA SER A 467 -2.62 -28.63 6.45
C SER A 467 -2.43 -28.97 7.93
N ILE A 468 -2.38 -27.97 8.81
CA ILE A 468 -2.21 -28.18 10.27
C ILE A 468 -3.42 -28.93 10.84
N GLY A 469 -4.62 -28.63 10.39
CA GLY A 469 -5.86 -29.34 10.75
C GLY A 469 -5.79 -30.82 10.38
N GLY A 470 -5.48 -31.13 9.12
CA GLY A 470 -5.36 -32.51 8.63
C GLY A 470 -4.29 -33.30 9.39
N TRP A 471 -3.12 -32.71 9.66
CA TRP A 471 -2.09 -33.37 10.45
C TRP A 471 -2.47 -33.59 11.91
N THR A 472 -3.56 -32.98 12.38
CA THR A 472 -4.10 -33.18 13.73
C THR A 472 -5.42 -33.96 13.76
N GLY A 473 -5.88 -34.45 12.59
CA GLY A 473 -7.08 -35.30 12.47
C GLY A 473 -8.37 -34.53 12.19
N TYR A 474 -8.30 -33.31 11.64
CA TYR A 474 -9.44 -32.53 11.18
C TYR A 474 -9.42 -32.49 9.64
N GLU A 475 -10.31 -33.26 9.02
CA GLU A 475 -10.33 -33.45 7.54
C GLU A 475 -11.37 -32.60 6.81
N ASP A 476 -12.17 -31.84 7.54
CA ASP A 476 -13.20 -30.96 6.96
C ASP A 476 -12.63 -30.02 5.88
N GLY A 477 -13.47 -29.60 4.93
CA GLY A 477 -13.18 -28.54 3.98
C GLY A 477 -12.91 -27.20 4.69
N GLU A 478 -12.18 -26.29 4.05
CA GLU A 478 -11.68 -25.04 4.66
C GLU A 478 -12.80 -24.21 5.30
N ARG A 479 -13.87 -23.96 4.55
CA ARG A 479 -15.04 -23.24 5.08
C ARG A 479 -15.60 -23.91 6.34
N ASN A 480 -15.71 -25.23 6.31
CA ASN A 480 -16.27 -25.99 7.43
C ASN A 480 -15.34 -25.99 8.66
N LEU A 481 -14.02 -25.99 8.46
CA LEU A 481 -13.07 -25.82 9.58
C LEU A 481 -13.33 -24.52 10.34
N ILE A 482 -13.53 -23.41 9.64
CA ILE A 482 -13.84 -22.09 10.23
C ILE A 482 -15.23 -22.12 10.85
N ARG A 483 -16.25 -22.57 10.09
CA ARG A 483 -17.65 -22.57 10.53
C ARG A 483 -17.86 -23.43 11.77
N ASN A 484 -17.22 -24.60 11.82
CA ASN A 484 -17.27 -25.50 12.98
C ASN A 484 -16.59 -24.90 14.20
N TYR A 485 -15.47 -24.19 14.02
CA TYR A 485 -14.83 -23.44 15.10
C TYR A 485 -15.77 -22.36 15.66
N TRP A 486 -16.33 -21.51 14.80
CA TRP A 486 -17.20 -20.42 15.23
C TRP A 486 -18.53 -20.92 15.82
N LYS A 487 -19.09 -22.02 15.32
CA LYS A 487 -20.28 -22.64 15.90
C LYS A 487 -20.06 -23.01 17.37
N LYS A 488 -18.87 -23.49 17.73
CA LYS A 488 -18.51 -23.86 19.12
C LYS A 488 -18.43 -22.65 20.06
N ILE A 489 -17.92 -21.51 19.59
CA ILE A 489 -17.68 -20.34 20.45
C ILE A 489 -18.69 -19.21 20.23
N TYR A 490 -19.64 -19.39 19.33
CA TYR A 490 -20.60 -18.36 18.92
C TYR A 490 -21.34 -17.74 20.10
N THR A 491 -21.90 -18.57 21.00
CA THR A 491 -22.66 -18.10 22.17
C THR A 491 -21.87 -17.21 23.11
N THR A 492 -20.56 -17.40 23.18
CA THR A 492 -19.65 -16.60 24.04
C THR A 492 -19.16 -15.32 23.37
N ARG A 493 -19.09 -15.31 22.04
CA ARG A 493 -18.52 -14.20 21.27
C ARG A 493 -19.55 -13.35 20.52
N LYS A 494 -20.78 -13.83 20.37
CA LYS A 494 -21.83 -13.08 19.65
C LYS A 494 -22.16 -11.76 20.33
N LYS A 495 -22.47 -10.75 19.51
CA LYS A 495 -23.10 -9.50 19.90
C LYS A 495 -24.51 -9.48 19.29
N GLY A 496 -25.53 -9.36 20.13
CA GLY A 496 -26.92 -9.43 19.68
C GLY A 496 -27.56 -10.81 19.83
N SER A 497 -28.79 -10.97 19.31
CA SER A 497 -29.69 -12.13 19.51
C SER A 497 -29.85 -13.03 18.28
N GLN A 498 -29.12 -12.79 17.18
CA GLN A 498 -29.26 -13.54 15.94
C GLN A 498 -28.98 -15.04 16.12
N SER A 499 -29.58 -15.89 15.26
CA SER A 499 -29.17 -17.28 15.14
C SER A 499 -27.78 -17.41 14.53
N PHE A 500 -27.10 -18.56 14.77
CA PHE A 500 -25.76 -18.78 14.20
C PHE A 500 -25.75 -18.71 12.66
N ASN A 501 -26.73 -19.28 11.98
CA ASN A 501 -26.78 -19.28 10.53
C ASN A 501 -26.90 -17.85 9.98
N ARG A 502 -27.87 -17.07 10.45
CA ARG A 502 -28.05 -15.68 10.02
C ARG A 502 -26.82 -14.81 10.34
N TRP A 503 -26.18 -15.05 11.48
CA TRP A 503 -24.92 -14.37 11.84
C TRP A 503 -23.79 -14.75 10.88
N TRP A 504 -23.70 -16.04 10.52
CA TRP A 504 -22.71 -16.53 9.57
C TRP A 504 -22.94 -15.94 8.17
N ASP A 505 -24.18 -15.92 7.70
CA ASP A 505 -24.55 -15.39 6.39
C ASP A 505 -24.23 -13.87 6.31
N ASN A 506 -24.55 -13.10 7.35
CA ASN A 506 -24.17 -11.70 7.44
C ASN A 506 -22.64 -11.51 7.43
N LEU A 507 -21.89 -12.35 8.15
CA LEU A 507 -20.43 -12.30 8.16
C LEU A 507 -19.84 -12.52 6.75
N VAL A 508 -20.39 -13.46 6.01
CA VAL A 508 -19.94 -13.74 4.62
C VAL A 508 -20.38 -12.62 3.67
N HIS A 509 -21.62 -12.15 3.80
CA HIS A 509 -22.18 -11.11 2.95
C HIS A 509 -21.48 -9.77 3.13
N ASP A 510 -21.36 -9.30 4.38
CA ASP A 510 -20.78 -7.99 4.69
C ASP A 510 -19.24 -8.00 4.75
N GLY A 511 -18.63 -9.20 4.81
CA GLY A 511 -17.18 -9.40 4.97
C GLY A 511 -16.69 -9.17 6.41
N PHE A 512 -17.56 -8.76 7.33
CA PHE A 512 -17.24 -8.59 8.76
C PHE A 512 -18.47 -8.60 9.66
N VAL A 513 -18.24 -8.84 10.94
CA VAL A 513 -19.28 -8.64 11.98
C VAL A 513 -18.64 -8.15 13.27
N MET A 514 -19.42 -7.39 14.04
CA MET A 514 -19.03 -7.00 15.38
C MET A 514 -19.26 -8.15 16.35
N ILE A 515 -18.24 -8.52 17.11
CA ILE A 515 -18.29 -9.56 18.14
C ILE A 515 -17.96 -8.96 19.50
N LYS A 516 -18.19 -9.74 20.58
CA LYS A 516 -17.74 -9.29 21.91
C LYS A 516 -16.21 -9.19 21.92
N PRO A 517 -15.65 -8.05 22.31
CA PRO A 517 -14.20 -7.89 22.35
C PRO A 517 -13.57 -8.84 23.38
N LYS A 518 -12.34 -9.24 23.12
CA LYS A 518 -11.50 -9.89 24.13
C LYS A 518 -10.85 -8.78 24.93
N SER A 519 -11.20 -8.65 26.19
CA SER A 519 -10.49 -7.77 27.10
C SER A 519 -9.11 -8.37 27.43
N VAL A 520 -8.10 -7.52 27.44
CA VAL A 520 -6.80 -7.86 28.00
C VAL A 520 -6.84 -7.47 29.48
N SER A 521 -6.45 -8.40 30.37
CA SER A 521 -6.29 -8.05 31.77
C SER A 521 -5.06 -7.17 31.93
N VAL A 522 -5.30 -5.89 32.07
CA VAL A 522 -4.25 -4.88 32.26
C VAL A 522 -3.99 -4.71 33.76
N GLY A 523 -2.76 -4.96 34.16
CA GLY A 523 -2.34 -4.79 35.56
C GLY A 523 -2.21 -3.31 35.96
N ARG A 524 -1.93 -3.08 37.23
CA ARG A 524 -1.62 -1.74 37.72
C ARG A 524 -0.35 -1.22 37.05
N PHE A 525 -0.36 0.03 36.61
CA PHE A 525 0.79 0.67 35.99
C PHE A 525 2.03 0.63 36.88
N LYS A 526 3.15 0.16 36.33
CA LYS A 526 4.48 0.21 36.93
C LYS A 526 5.36 1.14 36.12
N LYS A 527 6.19 1.93 36.78
CA LYS A 527 7.06 2.90 36.10
C LYS A 527 8.09 2.22 35.16
N GLY A 528 8.52 1.01 35.48
CA GLY A 528 9.57 0.29 34.77
C GLY A 528 10.95 0.91 35.01
N GLN A 529 12.00 0.19 34.75
CA GLN A 529 13.36 0.72 34.73
C GLN A 529 13.71 1.09 33.30
N LEU A 530 14.43 2.20 33.12
CA LEU A 530 15.05 2.55 31.83
C LEU A 530 16.45 1.97 31.87
N GLU A 531 16.74 1.09 30.96
CA GLU A 531 18.10 0.63 30.75
C GLU A 531 18.97 1.78 30.20
N LYS A 532 20.26 1.75 30.47
CA LYS A 532 21.21 2.73 29.93
C LYS A 532 21.37 2.46 28.44
N THR A 533 20.46 2.94 27.63
CA THR A 533 20.66 2.95 26.18
C THR A 533 21.80 3.90 25.89
N LEU A 534 22.92 3.37 25.50
CA LEU A 534 24.06 4.16 25.00
C LEU A 534 23.67 4.70 23.63
N ALA A 535 23.18 5.93 23.61
CA ALA A 535 23.05 6.67 22.36
C ALA A 535 24.45 6.79 21.73
N LYS A 536 24.66 6.16 20.60
CA LYS A 536 25.92 6.29 19.86
C LYS A 536 25.88 7.64 19.11
N ASN A 537 26.84 8.50 19.39
CA ASN A 537 27.06 9.71 18.60
C ASN A 537 27.77 9.33 17.31
N GLY A 538 27.53 10.09 16.25
CA GLY A 538 28.15 9.90 14.94
C GLY A 538 27.14 9.42 13.88
N LEU A 539 27.64 9.06 12.71
CA LEU A 539 26.80 8.66 11.58
C LEU A 539 26.14 7.28 11.85
N VAL A 540 24.83 7.24 11.75
CA VAL A 540 24.04 6.04 12.04
C VAL A 540 23.10 5.67 10.88
N LEU A 541 22.85 4.38 10.72
CA LEU A 541 21.84 3.86 9.80
C LEU A 541 20.44 4.00 10.43
N VAL A 542 19.49 4.42 9.61
CA VAL A 542 18.06 4.33 9.84
C VAL A 542 17.45 3.53 8.69
N ALA A 543 17.07 2.29 8.97
CA ALA A 543 16.37 1.44 8.04
C ALA A 543 14.86 1.59 8.25
N TYR A 544 14.10 1.71 7.16
CA TYR A 544 12.66 1.94 7.26
C TYR A 544 11.89 1.16 6.18
N PRO A 545 10.65 0.72 6.46
CA PRO A 545 9.82 0.13 5.43
C PRO A 545 9.41 1.20 4.41
N SER A 546 9.64 0.93 3.13
CA SER A 546 9.09 1.78 2.06
C SER A 546 7.60 1.52 1.91
N LEU A 547 6.85 2.51 1.41
CA LEU A 547 5.41 2.39 1.20
C LEU A 547 5.08 1.34 0.13
N GLN A 548 5.97 1.15 -0.85
CA GLN A 548 5.80 0.20 -1.94
C GLN A 548 6.14 -1.23 -1.54
N MET A 549 7.31 -1.43 -0.90
CA MET A 549 7.88 -2.75 -0.66
C MET A 549 7.57 -3.32 0.73
N LEU A 550 7.31 -2.46 1.72
CA LEU A 550 7.16 -2.83 3.12
C LEU A 550 8.37 -3.67 3.60
N ASP A 551 8.14 -4.96 3.86
CA ASP A 551 9.15 -5.94 4.26
C ASP A 551 9.74 -6.73 3.07
N GLY A 552 9.38 -6.41 1.83
CA GLY A 552 9.82 -7.08 0.62
C GLY A 552 8.93 -8.24 0.16
N ARG A 553 7.80 -8.50 0.81
CA ARG A 553 6.86 -9.55 0.37
C ARG A 553 6.23 -9.27 -0.99
N HIS A 554 6.21 -8.00 -1.41
CA HIS A 554 5.66 -7.52 -2.68
C HIS A 554 6.73 -7.18 -3.72
N ALA A 555 7.99 -7.55 -3.49
CA ALA A 555 9.09 -7.19 -4.39
C ALA A 555 8.91 -7.71 -5.84
N GLU A 556 8.12 -8.77 -6.02
CA GLU A 556 7.79 -9.31 -7.33
C GLU A 556 6.55 -8.68 -7.99
N ASN A 557 5.99 -7.62 -7.40
CA ASN A 557 4.85 -6.89 -7.93
C ASN A 557 5.33 -5.72 -8.81
N PRO A 558 5.15 -5.77 -10.15
CA PRO A 558 5.69 -4.76 -11.04
C PRO A 558 5.06 -3.39 -10.86
N TRP A 559 3.77 -3.32 -10.48
CA TRP A 559 3.09 -2.06 -10.21
C TRP A 559 3.71 -1.34 -9.00
N LEU A 560 4.11 -2.08 -7.96
CA LEU A 560 4.73 -1.51 -6.78
C LEU A 560 6.20 -1.17 -6.99
N GLN A 561 6.92 -1.92 -7.83
CA GLN A 561 8.29 -1.58 -8.21
C GLN A 561 8.36 -0.24 -8.98
N GLU A 562 7.39 0.01 -9.84
CA GLU A 562 7.34 1.26 -10.62
C GLU A 562 6.63 2.40 -9.88
N LEU A 563 5.95 2.13 -8.75
CA LEU A 563 5.34 3.17 -7.94
C LEU A 563 6.44 4.06 -7.32
N PRO A 564 6.44 5.38 -7.60
CA PRO A 564 7.45 6.25 -7.03
C PRO A 564 7.31 6.35 -5.51
N ASP A 565 8.44 6.31 -4.81
CA ASP A 565 8.48 6.67 -3.39
C ASP A 565 7.90 8.08 -3.19
N PRO A 566 7.01 8.31 -2.21
CA PRO A 566 6.35 9.61 -2.05
C PRO A 566 7.30 10.79 -1.86
N ILE A 567 8.46 10.56 -1.26
CA ILE A 567 9.42 11.60 -0.90
C ILE A 567 10.52 11.73 -1.95
N SER A 568 11.28 10.66 -2.19
CA SER A 568 12.43 10.70 -3.12
C SER A 568 12.02 10.65 -4.58
N LYS A 569 10.82 10.15 -4.89
CA LYS A 569 10.35 9.87 -6.27
C LYS A 569 11.15 8.79 -6.99
N LEU A 570 11.91 7.99 -6.24
CA LEU A 570 12.68 6.86 -6.75
C LEU A 570 11.76 5.66 -7.03
N THR A 571 12.04 4.95 -8.11
CA THR A 571 11.41 3.69 -8.50
C THR A 571 12.48 2.64 -8.73
N TRP A 572 12.14 1.37 -8.67
CA TRP A 572 12.98 0.23 -9.07
C TRP A 572 14.29 0.07 -8.30
N ASP A 573 14.54 0.84 -7.25
CA ASP A 573 15.74 0.77 -6.42
C ASP A 573 15.49 1.26 -5.01
N ASN A 574 16.44 0.96 -4.11
CA ASN A 574 16.65 1.70 -2.89
C ASN A 574 17.98 2.47 -2.94
N ALA A 575 18.08 3.51 -2.14
CA ALA A 575 19.24 4.39 -2.12
C ALA A 575 19.65 4.72 -0.68
N ALA A 576 20.90 5.10 -0.53
CA ALA A 576 21.41 5.72 0.68
C ALA A 576 21.03 7.21 0.67
N ASN A 577 19.99 7.55 1.43
CA ASN A 577 19.55 8.95 1.55
C ASN A 577 20.49 9.68 2.52
N LEU A 578 21.06 10.78 2.05
CA LEU A 578 21.97 11.65 2.80
C LEU A 578 21.45 13.09 2.80
N SER A 579 21.66 13.84 3.89
CA SER A 579 21.41 15.28 3.87
C SER A 579 22.35 15.98 2.90
N PRO A 580 21.97 17.15 2.33
CA PRO A 580 22.84 17.93 1.45
C PRO A 580 24.19 18.27 2.11
N LYS A 581 24.17 18.60 3.41
CA LYS A 581 25.37 18.91 4.16
C LYS A 581 26.28 17.69 4.31
N LYS A 582 25.72 16.52 4.69
CA LYS A 582 26.49 15.27 4.81
C LYS A 582 27.06 14.83 3.47
N ALA A 583 26.31 14.91 2.38
CA ALA A 583 26.77 14.61 1.04
C ALA A 583 27.98 15.48 0.66
N LYS A 584 27.91 16.79 0.96
CA LYS A 584 29.01 17.73 0.74
C LYS A 584 30.25 17.39 1.59
N GLU A 585 30.08 17.09 2.88
CA GLU A 585 31.16 16.65 3.78
C GLU A 585 31.87 15.40 3.28
N LEU A 586 31.12 14.43 2.78
CA LEU A 586 31.64 13.19 2.20
C LEU A 586 32.17 13.40 0.78
N GLY A 587 31.92 14.56 0.17
CA GLY A 587 32.26 14.88 -1.21
C GLY A 587 31.56 13.98 -2.22
N VAL A 588 30.31 13.53 -1.96
CA VAL A 588 29.49 12.70 -2.86
C VAL A 588 28.39 13.54 -3.48
N SER A 589 27.99 13.15 -4.69
CA SER A 589 26.94 13.75 -5.48
C SER A 589 25.77 12.78 -5.66
N GLN A 590 24.65 13.30 -6.14
CA GLN A 590 23.50 12.49 -6.54
C GLN A 590 23.94 11.38 -7.50
N SER A 591 23.49 10.14 -7.29
CA SER A 591 23.83 8.97 -8.08
C SER A 591 25.24 8.38 -7.92
N ASP A 592 26.13 8.97 -7.11
CA ASP A 592 27.39 8.31 -6.73
C ASP A 592 27.07 7.03 -5.95
N VAL A 593 27.87 5.98 -6.15
CA VAL A 593 27.72 4.74 -5.37
C VAL A 593 28.68 4.79 -4.19
N ILE A 594 28.15 4.59 -2.99
CA ILE A 594 28.91 4.49 -1.75
C ILE A 594 28.82 3.10 -1.14
N GLN A 595 29.87 2.71 -0.44
CA GLN A 595 29.83 1.53 0.40
C GLN A 595 29.47 1.93 1.83
N VAL A 596 28.37 1.36 2.34
CA VAL A 596 27.92 1.51 3.74
C VAL A 596 28.34 0.26 4.51
N LYS A 597 29.11 0.42 5.59
CA LYS A 597 29.60 -0.67 6.44
C LYS A 597 29.04 -0.57 7.84
N ALA A 598 28.52 -1.68 8.36
CA ALA A 598 28.07 -1.85 9.73
C ALA A 598 28.30 -3.30 10.20
N ASN A 599 28.65 -3.49 11.47
CA ASN A 599 28.75 -4.82 12.09
C ASN A 599 29.62 -5.83 11.29
N GLY A 600 30.69 -5.35 10.63
CA GLY A 600 31.57 -6.19 9.82
C GLY A 600 31.01 -6.56 8.44
N LYS A 601 29.82 -6.13 8.10
CA LYS A 601 29.15 -6.35 6.80
C LYS A 601 29.11 -5.04 6.01
N SER A 602 28.90 -5.12 4.69
CA SER A 602 28.81 -3.94 3.85
C SER A 602 27.84 -4.13 2.69
N VAL A 603 27.33 -3.02 2.17
CA VAL A 603 26.50 -2.94 0.98
C VAL A 603 26.89 -1.73 0.15
N GLU A 604 26.83 -1.84 -1.16
CA GLU A 604 26.98 -0.71 -2.09
C GLU A 604 25.61 -0.15 -2.44
N LEU A 605 25.42 1.15 -2.29
CA LEU A 605 24.15 1.82 -2.56
C LEU A 605 24.36 3.12 -3.32
N PRO A 606 23.48 3.45 -4.27
CA PRO A 606 23.49 4.77 -4.87
C PRO A 606 23.05 5.84 -3.87
N VAL A 607 23.63 7.01 -3.97
CA VAL A 607 23.31 8.17 -3.13
C VAL A 607 22.08 8.89 -3.67
N TYR A 608 21.13 9.15 -2.79
CA TYR A 608 20.06 10.13 -3.00
C TYR A 608 20.23 11.28 -2.00
N ILE A 609 20.30 12.52 -2.50
CA ILE A 609 20.41 13.71 -1.64
C ILE A 609 19.01 14.13 -1.22
N GLN A 610 18.72 14.01 0.09
CA GLN A 610 17.40 14.21 0.67
C GLN A 610 17.39 15.48 1.53
N GLU A 611 16.63 16.50 1.10
CA GLU A 611 16.32 17.67 1.91
C GLU A 611 15.53 17.30 3.17
N GLY A 612 15.70 18.04 4.24
CA GLY A 612 14.97 17.83 5.49
C GLY A 612 15.40 16.59 6.29
N GLN A 613 16.54 15.97 5.98
CA GLN A 613 17.08 14.82 6.71
C GLN A 613 18.17 15.26 7.71
N SER A 614 18.29 14.53 8.83
CA SER A 614 19.35 14.72 9.82
C SER A 614 20.73 14.46 9.21
N ASP A 615 21.71 15.32 9.55
CA ASP A 615 23.09 15.20 9.06
C ASP A 615 23.83 13.95 9.57
N ASP A 616 23.42 13.41 10.71
CA ASP A 616 24.04 12.24 11.34
C ASP A 616 23.36 10.92 10.93
N VAL A 617 22.56 10.92 9.87
CA VAL A 617 21.76 9.75 9.46
C VAL A 617 22.00 9.39 8.00
N VAL A 618 22.20 8.11 7.77
CA VAL A 618 22.01 7.46 6.46
C VAL A 618 20.68 6.71 6.50
N ALA A 619 19.69 7.15 5.75
CA ALA A 619 18.40 6.47 5.73
C ALA A 619 18.30 5.57 4.49
N VAL A 620 17.90 4.30 4.67
CA VAL A 620 17.76 3.32 3.59
C VAL A 620 16.48 2.54 3.74
N SER A 621 15.74 2.39 2.64
CA SER A 621 14.50 1.61 2.65
C SER A 621 14.75 0.11 2.64
N LEU A 622 13.93 -0.63 3.38
CA LEU A 622 13.84 -2.09 3.40
C LEU A 622 13.03 -2.62 2.20
N GLY A 623 13.11 -3.92 1.97
CA GLY A 623 12.23 -4.64 1.04
C GLY A 623 12.83 -4.90 -0.34
N TYR A 624 14.05 -4.49 -0.59
CA TYR A 624 14.78 -4.64 -1.86
C TYR A 624 15.82 -5.77 -1.80
N GLY A 625 16.43 -6.12 -2.96
CA GLY A 625 17.41 -7.19 -3.06
C GLY A 625 16.79 -8.58 -2.85
N ARG A 626 15.57 -8.80 -3.33
CA ARG A 626 14.81 -10.05 -3.21
C ARG A 626 15.00 -10.95 -4.40
N LYS A 627 15.16 -12.26 -4.17
CA LYS A 627 15.06 -13.27 -5.23
C LYS A 627 13.68 -13.22 -5.90
N GLY A 628 13.65 -13.59 -7.17
CA GLY A 628 12.47 -13.51 -8.03
C GLY A 628 12.34 -12.18 -8.78
N THR A 629 13.07 -11.12 -8.35
CA THR A 629 13.06 -9.81 -9.03
C THR A 629 13.94 -9.79 -10.28
N GLU A 630 14.85 -10.72 -10.47
CA GLU A 630 15.65 -10.91 -11.69
C GLU A 630 14.78 -11.12 -12.94
N ARG A 631 13.52 -11.53 -12.77
CA ARG A 631 12.56 -11.68 -13.88
C ARG A 631 12.22 -10.35 -14.56
N PHE A 632 12.48 -9.22 -13.91
CA PHE A 632 12.24 -7.89 -14.46
C PHE A 632 13.34 -7.42 -15.43
N LYS A 633 14.36 -8.24 -15.69
CA LYS A 633 15.41 -7.96 -16.66
C LYS A 633 14.88 -7.51 -18.02
N ASN A 634 13.81 -8.11 -18.51
CA ASN A 634 13.26 -7.89 -19.85
C ASN A 634 11.97 -7.06 -19.85
N LEU A 635 11.72 -6.24 -18.83
CA LEU A 635 10.67 -5.25 -18.91
C LEU A 635 11.09 -4.14 -19.88
N GLY A 636 10.41 -4.08 -21.00
CA GLY A 636 10.70 -3.17 -22.09
C GLY A 636 11.53 -3.82 -23.22
N PRO A 637 11.53 -3.24 -24.41
CA PRO A 637 12.18 -3.83 -25.60
C PRO A 637 13.69 -3.61 -25.56
N ASP A 638 14.44 -4.63 -25.21
CA ASP A 638 15.90 -4.67 -25.21
C ASP A 638 16.53 -4.47 -26.59
N TRP A 639 15.83 -4.85 -27.65
CA TRP A 639 16.28 -4.76 -29.04
C TRP A 639 16.48 -3.30 -29.55
N ILE A 640 15.77 -2.32 -28.97
CA ILE A 640 15.98 -0.89 -29.27
C ILE A 640 17.05 -0.29 -28.36
N GLN A 641 17.06 -0.67 -27.10
CA GLN A 641 17.83 -0.01 -26.08
C GLN A 641 19.25 -0.56 -25.95
N LYS A 642 19.47 -1.79 -26.39
CA LYS A 642 20.72 -2.56 -26.20
C LYS A 642 21.19 -2.64 -24.74
N LYS A 643 20.33 -2.34 -23.79
CA LYS A 643 20.56 -2.38 -22.36
C LYS A 643 19.36 -2.99 -21.67
N ALA A 644 19.53 -4.07 -20.96
CA ALA A 644 18.51 -4.66 -20.12
C ALA A 644 18.17 -3.72 -18.95
N THR A 645 16.97 -3.83 -18.43
CA THR A 645 16.54 -3.10 -17.20
C THR A 645 17.42 -3.49 -16.02
N LEU A 646 17.78 -4.77 -15.92
CA LEU A 646 18.73 -5.32 -14.96
C LEU A 646 19.79 -6.13 -15.72
N ALA A 647 21.00 -6.23 -15.18
CA ALA A 647 22.00 -7.17 -15.66
C ALA A 647 21.54 -8.62 -15.38
N GLU A 648 22.19 -9.60 -16.02
CA GLU A 648 21.87 -11.00 -15.81
C GLU A 648 22.17 -11.43 -14.37
N GLY A 649 21.15 -11.93 -13.66
CA GLY A 649 21.23 -12.32 -12.26
C GLY A 649 21.22 -11.17 -11.26
N GLU A 650 21.11 -9.92 -11.72
CA GLU A 650 20.95 -8.75 -10.87
C GLU A 650 19.55 -8.72 -10.26
N LEU A 651 19.45 -8.33 -8.99
CA LEU A 651 18.21 -8.13 -8.27
C LEU A 651 17.81 -6.65 -8.30
N VAL A 652 16.53 -6.37 -8.05
CA VAL A 652 16.06 -4.99 -7.92
C VAL A 652 16.50 -4.44 -6.57
N GLY A 653 17.40 -3.47 -6.58
CA GLY A 653 17.97 -2.84 -5.39
C GLY A 653 18.75 -3.81 -4.49
N GLU A 654 19.09 -3.34 -3.29
CA GLU A 654 20.01 -4.00 -2.39
C GLU A 654 19.36 -4.40 -1.07
N ARG A 655 19.65 -5.62 -0.60
CA ARG A 655 19.25 -6.07 0.74
C ARG A 655 20.11 -5.39 1.81
N ILE A 656 19.48 -4.80 2.81
CA ILE A 656 20.19 -4.11 3.91
C ILE A 656 19.96 -4.73 5.29
N ASN A 657 19.09 -5.73 5.41
CA ASN A 657 18.74 -6.35 6.68
C ASN A 657 19.95 -6.88 7.45
N HIS A 658 20.98 -7.34 6.74
CA HIS A 658 22.22 -7.86 7.33
C HIS A 658 23.08 -6.78 8.03
N LEU A 659 22.84 -5.50 7.77
CA LEU A 659 23.50 -4.39 8.46
C LEU A 659 22.85 -4.07 9.82
N LEU A 660 21.64 -4.54 10.06
CA LEU A 660 20.91 -4.32 11.32
C LEU A 660 21.53 -5.11 12.47
N GLU A 661 21.18 -4.75 13.69
CA GLU A 661 21.65 -5.43 14.90
C GLU A 661 20.51 -5.69 15.87
N ARG A 662 20.70 -6.68 16.75
CA ARG A 662 19.85 -6.85 17.94
C ARG A 662 20.54 -6.21 19.14
N LYS A 663 19.80 -5.34 19.83
CA LYS A 663 20.19 -4.79 21.13
C LYS A 663 19.28 -5.44 22.16
N GLU A 664 19.90 -6.15 23.12
CA GLU A 664 19.15 -6.83 24.21
C GLU A 664 18.01 -7.70 23.68
N ASN A 665 18.27 -8.45 22.61
CA ASN A 665 17.35 -9.30 21.88
C ASN A 665 16.25 -8.55 21.09
N ILE A 666 16.23 -7.22 21.06
CA ILE A 666 15.31 -6.43 20.23
C ILE A 666 15.99 -6.01 18.95
N LEU A 667 15.30 -6.17 17.82
CA LEU A 667 15.78 -5.78 16.49
C LEU A 667 15.80 -4.26 16.37
N SER A 668 16.97 -3.69 16.16
CA SER A 668 17.16 -2.23 16.00
C SER A 668 17.17 -1.82 14.54
N TYR A 669 16.22 -0.98 14.14
CA TYR A 669 16.16 -0.38 12.80
C TYR A 669 16.85 0.99 12.73
N SER A 670 17.18 1.59 13.86
CA SER A 670 17.80 2.91 13.94
C SER A 670 18.94 2.97 14.93
N GLY A 671 19.91 3.86 14.68
CA GLY A 671 21.04 4.05 15.57
C GLY A 671 22.14 2.98 15.46
N VAL A 672 22.20 2.24 14.35
CA VAL A 672 23.31 1.34 14.03
C VAL A 672 24.47 2.19 13.49
N SER A 673 25.65 2.17 14.15
CA SER A 673 26.80 2.96 13.69
C SER A 673 27.29 2.46 12.34
N VAL A 674 27.55 3.40 11.42
CA VAL A 674 28.02 3.10 10.07
C VAL A 674 29.25 3.90 9.70
N SER A 675 30.05 3.35 8.80
CA SER A 675 31.08 4.08 8.07
C SER A 675 30.77 4.06 6.58
N ILE A 676 31.08 5.17 5.91
CA ILE A 676 30.85 5.34 4.48
C ILE A 676 32.19 5.52 3.78
N SER A 677 32.33 4.89 2.61
CA SER A 677 33.42 5.12 1.68
C SER A 677 32.91 5.23 0.26
N LYS A 678 33.53 6.08 -0.55
CA LYS A 678 33.24 6.17 -2.00
C LYS A 678 33.75 4.94 -2.71
N THR A 679 33.03 4.51 -3.73
CA THR A 679 33.45 3.40 -4.62
C THR A 679 34.03 3.92 -5.93
N GLY A 680 33.78 5.17 -6.30
CA GLY A 680 34.10 5.73 -7.61
C GLY A 680 33.16 5.31 -8.73
N LYS A 681 32.11 4.54 -8.42
CA LYS A 681 31.04 4.12 -9.34
C LYS A 681 29.89 5.12 -9.31
N THR A 682 29.10 5.12 -10.37
CA THR A 682 27.81 5.84 -10.46
C THR A 682 26.70 4.86 -10.85
N ALA A 683 25.47 5.16 -10.47
CA ALA A 683 24.29 4.37 -10.80
C ALA A 683 23.18 5.25 -11.39
N ASP A 684 22.40 4.66 -12.30
CA ASP A 684 21.23 5.33 -12.89
C ASP A 684 20.04 5.23 -11.94
N LEU A 685 19.64 6.36 -11.32
CA LEU A 685 18.44 6.43 -10.48
C LEU A 685 17.22 6.78 -11.34
N ALA A 686 16.23 5.89 -11.34
CA ALA A 686 14.96 6.10 -12.05
C ALA A 686 14.01 6.97 -11.21
N LEU A 687 14.11 8.28 -11.35
CA LEU A 687 13.30 9.28 -10.64
C LEU A 687 12.17 9.79 -11.53
N THR A 688 10.93 9.78 -11.04
CA THR A 688 9.78 10.35 -11.78
C THR A 688 9.69 11.87 -11.67
N GLN A 689 10.36 12.48 -10.69
CA GLN A 689 10.46 13.92 -10.50
C GLN A 689 11.90 14.30 -10.15
N THR A 690 12.41 15.37 -10.79
CA THR A 690 13.78 15.91 -10.55
C THR A 690 13.78 17.37 -10.14
N TYR A 691 12.65 18.06 -10.26
CA TYR A 691 12.46 19.41 -9.77
C TYR A 691 11.86 19.35 -8.36
N ASN A 692 12.40 20.13 -7.44
CA ASN A 692 12.08 20.03 -6.02
C ASN A 692 11.54 21.33 -5.42
N THR A 693 11.70 22.46 -6.12
CA THR A 693 11.39 23.79 -5.60
C THR A 693 10.33 24.51 -6.43
N LEU A 694 9.58 25.37 -5.76
CA LEU A 694 8.67 26.32 -6.38
C LEU A 694 9.37 27.63 -6.81
N LYS A 695 10.61 27.87 -6.37
CA LYS A 695 11.38 29.07 -6.73
C LYS A 695 11.60 29.10 -8.23
N ASN A 696 11.35 30.25 -8.84
CA ASN A 696 11.74 30.48 -10.24
C ASN A 696 13.27 30.54 -10.36
N PRO A 697 13.84 30.00 -11.46
CA PRO A 697 15.26 30.18 -11.70
C PRO A 697 15.62 31.66 -11.76
N GLU A 698 16.79 32.00 -11.24
CA GLU A 698 17.29 33.36 -11.28
C GLU A 698 17.29 33.91 -12.74
N ASN A 699 16.90 35.15 -12.92
CA ASN A 699 16.80 35.84 -14.22
C ASN A 699 15.73 35.35 -15.20
N THR A 700 14.81 34.45 -14.79
CA THR A 700 13.73 33.95 -15.66
C THR A 700 12.36 34.54 -15.36
N ALA A 701 12.22 35.25 -14.24
CA ALA A 701 10.96 35.87 -13.82
C ALA A 701 11.21 37.28 -13.23
N PRO A 702 10.23 38.20 -13.29
CA PRO A 702 10.31 39.46 -12.60
C PRO A 702 10.61 39.29 -11.11
N PRO A 703 11.27 40.22 -10.45
CA PRO A 703 11.56 40.16 -9.02
C PRO A 703 10.32 39.97 -8.12
N SER A 704 9.14 40.37 -8.62
CA SER A 704 7.86 40.17 -7.96
C SER A 704 7.34 38.73 -8.02
N MET A 705 7.87 37.89 -8.90
CA MET A 705 7.48 36.48 -9.07
C MET A 705 8.61 35.53 -8.66
N LYS A 706 9.05 35.63 -7.42
CA LYS A 706 10.13 34.74 -6.91
C LYS A 706 9.70 33.28 -6.78
N VAL A 707 8.42 33.03 -6.47
CA VAL A 707 7.86 31.70 -6.24
C VAL A 707 6.67 31.47 -7.16
N ARG A 708 6.54 30.27 -7.70
CA ARG A 708 5.39 29.86 -8.52
C ARG A 708 4.24 29.43 -7.61
N PRO A 709 3.03 29.99 -7.77
CA PRO A 709 1.90 29.71 -6.88
C PRO A 709 1.18 28.40 -7.22
N PHE A 710 1.93 27.31 -7.48
CA PHE A 710 1.31 26.00 -7.73
C PHE A 710 0.71 25.40 -6.49
N ILE A 711 1.37 25.63 -5.35
CA ILE A 711 0.92 25.26 -4.03
C ILE A 711 0.53 26.54 -3.29
N GLN A 712 -0.66 26.56 -2.76
CA GLN A 712 -1.16 27.66 -1.96
C GLN A 712 -1.41 27.15 -0.54
N GLU A 713 -0.85 27.87 0.44
CA GLU A 713 -0.87 27.47 1.85
C GLU A 713 -1.28 28.65 2.74
N THR A 714 -1.89 28.31 3.87
CA THR A 714 -2.22 29.29 4.93
C THR A 714 -2.18 28.60 6.29
N THR A 715 -2.20 29.43 7.37
CA THR A 715 -2.37 28.93 8.74
C THR A 715 -3.85 28.83 9.11
N PHE A 716 -4.18 28.00 10.11
CA PHE A 716 -5.55 27.85 10.57
C PHE A 716 -6.07 29.16 11.23
N GLU A 717 -5.21 29.93 11.88
CA GLU A 717 -5.59 31.23 12.46
C GLU A 717 -5.88 32.29 11.38
N ALA A 718 -5.05 32.34 10.33
CA ALA A 718 -5.32 33.20 9.17
C ALA A 718 -6.60 32.80 8.44
N TYR A 719 -6.78 31.49 8.21
CA TYR A 719 -8.02 30.96 7.61
C TYR A 719 -9.29 31.32 8.41
N LYS A 720 -9.24 31.25 9.75
CA LYS A 720 -10.39 31.65 10.57
C LYS A 720 -10.72 33.14 10.47
N LYS A 721 -9.73 33.99 10.26
CA LYS A 721 -9.92 35.43 10.07
C LYS A 721 -10.42 35.73 8.67
N ASP A 722 -9.85 35.07 7.67
CA ASP A 722 -10.20 35.19 6.27
C ASP A 722 -10.13 33.82 5.59
N PRO A 723 -11.25 33.17 5.28
CA PRO A 723 -11.27 31.87 4.61
C PRO A 723 -10.60 31.84 3.22
N SER A 724 -10.37 33.01 2.61
CA SER A 724 -9.64 33.13 1.34
C SER A 724 -8.12 33.32 1.53
N SER A 725 -7.65 33.37 2.78
CA SER A 725 -6.23 33.55 3.07
C SER A 725 -5.37 32.46 2.41
N GLY A 726 -4.28 32.90 1.79
CA GLY A 726 -3.39 32.01 1.02
C GLY A 726 -3.89 31.61 -0.36
N ALA A 727 -5.17 31.90 -0.71
CA ALA A 727 -5.67 31.69 -2.05
C ALA A 727 -5.35 32.89 -2.95
N HIS A 728 -4.39 32.72 -3.85
CA HIS A 728 -4.11 33.74 -4.87
C HIS A 728 -4.97 33.42 -6.09
N ARG A 729 -6.12 34.08 -6.20
CA ARG A 729 -6.92 34.04 -7.42
C ARG A 729 -6.28 34.92 -8.48
N GLY A 730 -6.08 34.37 -9.68
CA GLY A 730 -5.55 35.13 -10.79
C GLY A 730 -6.41 36.34 -11.15
N HIS A 731 -5.85 37.32 -11.83
CA HIS A 731 -6.63 38.43 -12.37
C HIS A 731 -7.66 37.90 -13.36
N GLN A 732 -8.79 38.61 -13.50
CA GLN A 732 -9.79 38.28 -14.51
C GLN A 732 -9.13 38.22 -15.89
N VAL A 733 -9.06 37.01 -16.43
CA VAL A 733 -8.42 36.78 -17.73
C VAL A 733 -9.42 37.12 -18.84
N VAL A 734 -9.06 38.07 -19.66
CA VAL A 734 -9.89 38.47 -20.83
C VAL A 734 -9.67 37.43 -21.94
N THR A 735 -10.76 36.87 -22.45
CA THR A 735 -10.72 35.99 -23.63
C THR A 735 -11.23 36.69 -24.88
N LEU A 736 -10.56 36.44 -26.01
CA LEU A 736 -11.04 36.89 -27.35
C LEU A 736 -11.94 35.82 -27.98
N TRP A 737 -12.03 34.63 -27.41
CA TRP A 737 -12.79 33.50 -27.93
C TRP A 737 -14.17 33.46 -27.27
N LYS A 738 -15.19 33.13 -28.04
CA LYS A 738 -16.52 32.82 -27.53
C LYS A 738 -16.50 31.46 -26.89
N ASP A 739 -17.42 31.24 -25.94
CA ASP A 739 -17.63 29.91 -25.39
C ASP A 739 -18.29 29.02 -26.44
N ASP A 740 -17.52 28.14 -27.04
CA ASP A 740 -17.95 27.31 -28.17
C ASP A 740 -18.59 25.98 -27.75
N HIS A 741 -18.52 25.63 -26.48
CA HIS A 741 -18.99 24.35 -25.93
C HIS A 741 -20.02 24.56 -24.82
N PRO A 742 -21.31 24.72 -25.15
CA PRO A 742 -22.36 24.73 -24.14
C PRO A 742 -22.55 23.30 -23.58
N TYR A 743 -22.23 23.09 -22.35
CA TYR A 743 -22.47 21.82 -21.66
C TYR A 743 -23.90 21.80 -21.11
N GLU A 744 -24.85 21.35 -21.92
CA GLU A 744 -26.30 21.47 -21.62
C GLU A 744 -26.80 20.46 -20.59
N LYS A 745 -26.12 19.31 -20.42
CA LYS A 745 -26.57 18.23 -19.52
C LYS A 745 -25.69 18.09 -18.30
N HIS A 746 -24.45 17.72 -18.52
CA HIS A 746 -23.44 17.51 -17.47
C HIS A 746 -22.18 18.26 -17.84
N HIS A 747 -21.51 18.77 -16.83
CA HIS A 747 -20.16 19.34 -16.94
C HIS A 747 -19.30 18.75 -15.83
N TRP A 748 -18.47 17.77 -16.15
CA TRP A 748 -17.73 17.01 -15.15
C TRP A 748 -16.53 17.77 -14.62
N GLY A 749 -16.42 17.89 -13.29
CA GLY A 749 -15.31 18.52 -12.60
C GLY A 749 -14.78 17.71 -11.43
N MET A 750 -13.61 18.13 -10.95
CA MET A 750 -12.92 17.51 -9.81
C MET A 750 -12.31 18.59 -8.93
N ALA A 751 -12.36 18.40 -7.60
CA ALA A 751 -11.62 19.20 -6.65
C ALA A 751 -10.70 18.30 -5.81
N ILE A 752 -9.48 18.79 -5.52
CA ILE A 752 -8.48 18.09 -4.73
C ILE A 752 -8.07 18.96 -3.52
N ASP A 753 -8.39 18.50 -2.32
CA ASP A 753 -8.02 19.18 -1.07
C ASP A 753 -6.55 18.84 -0.73
N LEU A 754 -5.64 19.81 -0.91
CA LEU A 754 -4.22 19.64 -0.58
C LEU A 754 -3.99 19.56 0.94
N GLY A 755 -4.89 20.12 1.74
CA GLY A 755 -4.89 19.98 3.19
C GLY A 755 -5.16 18.54 3.63
N ALA A 756 -6.02 17.81 2.91
CA ALA A 756 -6.36 16.43 3.16
C ALA A 756 -5.34 15.45 2.52
N CYS A 757 -4.83 15.74 1.33
CA CYS A 757 -3.93 14.84 0.59
C CYS A 757 -2.66 14.53 1.40
N THR A 758 -2.40 13.23 1.64
CA THR A 758 -1.20 12.75 2.36
C THR A 758 -0.05 12.35 1.43
N GLY A 759 -0.25 12.33 0.11
CA GLY A 759 0.77 11.87 -0.83
C GLY A 759 0.98 10.35 -0.88
N CYS A 760 0.11 9.56 -0.28
CA CYS A 760 0.26 8.10 -0.12
C CYS A 760 0.19 7.27 -1.42
N SER A 761 -0.07 7.88 -2.56
CA SER A 761 -0.10 7.26 -3.90
C SER A 761 -1.15 6.15 -4.13
N ALA A 762 -2.12 5.97 -3.22
CA ALA A 762 -3.21 5.00 -3.42
C ALA A 762 -4.03 5.29 -4.69
N CYS A 763 -4.29 6.55 -4.98
CA CYS A 763 -4.98 7.01 -6.20
C CYS A 763 -4.20 6.69 -7.48
N VAL A 764 -2.86 6.71 -7.43
CA VAL A 764 -1.99 6.41 -8.59
C VAL A 764 -2.16 4.96 -9.00
N ILE A 765 -1.97 4.01 -8.06
CA ILE A 765 -2.15 2.58 -8.33
C ILE A 765 -3.60 2.26 -8.68
N SER A 766 -4.58 2.86 -7.98
CA SER A 766 -5.99 2.62 -8.30
C SER A 766 -6.35 3.04 -9.72
N CYS A 767 -5.78 4.16 -10.21
CA CYS A 767 -5.91 4.59 -11.59
C CYS A 767 -5.25 3.61 -12.57
N GLN A 768 -4.05 3.13 -12.22
CA GLN A 768 -3.29 2.18 -13.03
C GLN A 768 -4.07 0.87 -13.23
N VAL A 769 -4.58 0.29 -12.15
CA VAL A 769 -5.38 -0.94 -12.18
C VAL A 769 -6.69 -0.75 -12.94
N GLU A 770 -7.41 0.34 -12.68
CA GLU A 770 -8.70 0.61 -13.33
C GLU A 770 -8.59 0.80 -14.82
N ASN A 771 -7.54 1.50 -15.26
CA ASN A 771 -7.42 1.99 -16.64
C ASN A 771 -6.38 1.23 -17.47
N ASN A 772 -5.95 0.05 -17.04
CA ASN A 772 -4.96 -0.77 -17.73
C ASN A 772 -3.71 0.03 -18.12
N VAL A 773 -3.19 0.85 -17.20
CA VAL A 773 -1.97 1.62 -17.45
C VAL A 773 -0.77 0.68 -17.34
N PRO A 774 0.07 0.59 -18.36
CA PRO A 774 1.16 -0.37 -18.38
C PRO A 774 2.30 -0.01 -17.42
N VAL A 775 3.07 -1.02 -17.02
CA VAL A 775 4.40 -0.88 -16.42
C VAL A 775 5.43 -0.80 -17.54
N VAL A 776 6.41 0.06 -17.42
CA VAL A 776 7.37 0.34 -18.50
C VAL A 776 8.81 -0.10 -18.16
N GLY A 777 9.13 -0.31 -16.88
CA GLY A 777 10.46 -0.72 -16.43
C GLY A 777 11.40 0.44 -16.09
N LYS A 778 12.49 0.12 -15.36
CA LYS A 778 13.43 1.10 -14.80
C LYS A 778 14.04 2.01 -15.87
N ASP A 779 14.48 1.46 -17.00
CA ASP A 779 15.15 2.21 -18.06
C ASP A 779 14.21 3.24 -18.72
N GLU A 780 12.94 2.88 -18.95
CA GLU A 780 11.97 3.81 -19.51
C GLU A 780 11.58 4.92 -18.53
N VAL A 781 11.47 4.63 -17.24
CA VAL A 781 11.29 5.66 -16.20
C VAL A 781 12.50 6.59 -16.15
N PHE A 782 13.73 6.07 -16.20
CA PHE A 782 14.96 6.85 -16.28
C PHE A 782 14.94 7.80 -17.49
N ARG A 783 14.39 7.35 -18.63
CA ARG A 783 14.21 8.14 -19.87
C ARG A 783 13.02 9.10 -19.85
N ARG A 784 12.32 9.23 -18.72
CA ARG A 784 11.10 10.06 -18.58
C ARG A 784 9.92 9.59 -19.44
N ARG A 785 9.77 8.27 -19.58
CA ARG A 785 8.71 7.65 -20.36
C ARG A 785 7.73 6.84 -19.52
N ASP A 786 7.66 7.15 -18.22
CA ASP A 786 6.66 6.60 -17.32
C ASP A 786 5.23 6.85 -17.83
N MET A 787 4.33 5.89 -17.63
CA MET A 787 2.98 5.92 -18.21
C MET A 787 1.89 6.28 -17.22
N ALA A 788 2.18 6.54 -15.95
CA ALA A 788 1.17 6.88 -14.96
C ALA A 788 0.33 8.10 -15.40
N TRP A 789 -1.01 7.92 -15.46
CA TRP A 789 -1.94 8.98 -15.84
C TRP A 789 -2.13 10.03 -14.74
N MET A 790 -1.91 9.64 -13.50
CA MET A 790 -1.88 10.51 -12.34
C MET A 790 -0.50 10.39 -11.69
N ARG A 791 0.15 11.51 -11.40
CA ARG A 791 1.35 11.57 -10.57
C ARG A 791 1.09 12.43 -9.36
N ILE A 792 1.87 12.27 -8.32
CA ILE A 792 1.86 13.18 -7.17
C ILE A 792 3.20 13.91 -7.16
N ASP A 793 3.18 15.17 -7.51
CA ASP A 793 4.35 16.05 -7.43
C ASP A 793 4.60 16.43 -5.97
N ARG A 794 5.86 16.57 -5.59
CA ARG A 794 6.30 16.92 -4.26
C ARG A 794 7.19 18.17 -4.34
N TYR A 795 6.88 19.14 -3.53
CA TYR A 795 7.62 20.39 -3.48
C TYR A 795 8.15 20.64 -2.07
N TYR A 796 9.38 21.15 -1.99
CA TYR A 796 10.00 21.59 -0.76
C TYR A 796 9.93 23.11 -0.66
N SER A 797 9.67 23.61 0.56
CA SER A 797 9.85 24.99 0.99
C SER A 797 10.71 25.00 2.24
N GLY A 798 11.55 26.02 2.43
CA GLY A 798 12.58 26.05 3.47
C GLY A 798 13.94 25.52 3.02
N GLU A 799 14.89 25.40 3.96
CA GLU A 799 16.28 25.00 3.67
C GLU A 799 16.86 24.11 4.79
N GLY A 800 17.79 23.24 4.42
CA GLY A 800 18.52 22.38 5.35
C GLY A 800 17.61 21.34 6.03
N THR A 801 17.51 21.40 7.34
CA THR A 801 16.63 20.54 8.14
C THR A 801 15.23 21.11 8.32
N ASP A 802 15.06 22.43 8.15
CA ASP A 802 13.80 23.12 8.27
C ASP A 802 13.11 23.21 6.90
N VAL A 803 12.49 22.09 6.51
CA VAL A 803 11.85 21.90 5.22
C VAL A 803 10.42 21.46 5.41
N ASP A 804 9.50 22.26 4.89
CA ASP A 804 8.10 21.88 4.69
C ASP A 804 7.93 21.14 3.36
N VAL A 805 6.92 20.31 3.29
CA VAL A 805 6.60 19.53 2.10
C VAL A 805 5.15 19.69 1.71
N ALA A 806 4.90 19.87 0.42
CA ALA A 806 3.57 19.85 -0.15
C ALA A 806 3.48 18.76 -1.22
N PHE A 807 2.34 18.06 -1.23
CA PHE A 807 1.99 17.08 -2.26
C PHE A 807 0.90 17.63 -3.15
N GLN A 808 1.10 17.52 -4.48
CA GLN A 808 0.13 17.95 -5.47
C GLN A 808 -0.17 16.80 -6.44
N PRO A 809 -1.32 16.13 -6.30
CA PRO A 809 -1.78 15.20 -7.33
C PRO A 809 -2.01 15.94 -8.64
N MET A 810 -1.39 15.45 -9.72
CA MET A 810 -1.43 16.08 -11.03
C MET A 810 -1.88 15.07 -12.09
N LEU A 811 -2.96 15.40 -12.79
CA LEU A 811 -3.60 14.60 -13.82
C LEU A 811 -4.06 15.51 -14.97
N CYS A 812 -4.68 14.94 -16.02
CA CYS A 812 -5.30 15.78 -17.05
C CYS A 812 -6.33 16.70 -16.39
N GLN A 813 -6.22 17.99 -16.66
CA GLN A 813 -7.06 19.02 -16.05
C GLN A 813 -8.40 19.20 -16.78
N HIS A 814 -8.65 18.44 -17.87
CA HIS A 814 -9.85 18.51 -18.69
C HIS A 814 -10.27 19.95 -18.99
N CYS A 815 -9.29 20.74 -19.47
CA CYS A 815 -9.43 22.17 -19.72
C CYS A 815 -10.51 22.46 -20.75
N ASP A 816 -11.44 23.38 -20.47
CA ASP A 816 -12.44 23.84 -21.46
C ASP A 816 -11.79 24.54 -22.65
N ASN A 817 -10.75 25.33 -22.41
CA ASN A 817 -9.91 25.91 -23.46
C ASN A 817 -8.66 25.07 -23.65
N SER A 818 -8.79 23.81 -24.06
CA SER A 818 -7.69 22.87 -24.05
C SER A 818 -6.62 23.14 -25.10
N PRO A 819 -5.39 23.53 -24.73
CA PRO A 819 -4.32 23.85 -25.69
C PRO A 819 -3.80 22.62 -26.44
N CYS A 820 -4.17 21.42 -26.03
CA CYS A 820 -3.80 20.17 -26.70
C CYS A 820 -4.68 19.80 -27.89
N GLU A 821 -5.86 20.40 -28.07
CA GLU A 821 -6.77 20.09 -29.15
C GLU A 821 -6.36 20.76 -30.46
N PRO A 822 -6.10 22.06 -30.53
CA PRO A 822 -5.81 22.74 -31.78
C PRO A 822 -4.51 22.29 -32.46
N VAL A 823 -3.62 21.65 -31.69
CA VAL A 823 -2.33 21.15 -32.21
C VAL A 823 -2.40 19.68 -32.66
N CYS A 824 -3.56 19.03 -32.55
CA CYS A 824 -3.73 17.66 -32.98
C CYS A 824 -4.11 17.61 -34.47
N PRO A 825 -3.24 17.12 -35.38
CA PRO A 825 -3.50 17.17 -36.83
C PRO A 825 -4.65 16.26 -37.27
N VAL A 826 -5.09 15.33 -36.41
CA VAL A 826 -6.09 14.30 -36.75
C VAL A 826 -7.31 14.33 -35.81
N LEU A 827 -7.46 15.40 -35.02
CA LEU A 827 -8.57 15.53 -34.06
C LEU A 827 -8.74 14.31 -33.17
N ALA A 828 -7.62 13.72 -32.73
CA ALA A 828 -7.62 12.62 -31.79
C ALA A 828 -7.84 13.09 -30.33
N THR A 829 -7.69 14.41 -30.11
CA THR A 829 -7.97 15.04 -28.81
C THR A 829 -9.13 15.98 -29.04
N VAL A 830 -10.26 15.74 -28.37
CA VAL A 830 -11.51 16.48 -28.57
C VAL A 830 -12.32 16.50 -27.26
N HIS A 831 -13.17 17.52 -27.10
CA HIS A 831 -14.16 17.56 -26.03
C HIS A 831 -15.37 16.66 -26.31
N SER A 832 -15.90 16.06 -25.25
CA SER A 832 -17.26 15.51 -25.26
C SER A 832 -18.29 16.60 -25.01
N SER A 833 -19.56 16.31 -25.29
CA SER A 833 -20.69 17.18 -24.92
C SER A 833 -20.86 17.41 -23.42
N GLU A 834 -20.04 16.78 -22.58
CA GLU A 834 -20.09 16.84 -21.11
C GLU A 834 -18.78 17.37 -20.52
N GLY A 835 -17.98 18.10 -21.27
CA GLY A 835 -16.75 18.76 -20.81
C GLY A 835 -15.52 17.86 -20.69
N LEU A 836 -15.62 16.58 -21.02
CA LEU A 836 -14.44 15.70 -20.95
C LEU A 836 -13.53 15.89 -22.15
N ASN A 837 -12.29 16.32 -21.93
CA ASN A 837 -11.26 16.26 -22.96
C ASN A 837 -10.89 14.78 -23.19
N GLN A 838 -11.26 14.23 -24.33
CA GLN A 838 -11.08 12.82 -24.68
C GLN A 838 -9.82 12.61 -25.52
N GLN A 839 -9.26 11.40 -25.44
CA GLN A 839 -8.24 10.91 -26.37
C GLN A 839 -8.83 9.76 -27.18
N ILE A 840 -9.01 9.98 -28.48
CA ILE A 840 -9.54 8.97 -29.39
C ILE A 840 -8.36 8.17 -29.94
N TYR A 841 -8.10 7.03 -29.36
CA TYR A 841 -6.89 6.22 -29.63
C TYR A 841 -6.78 5.83 -31.11
N ASN A 842 -7.88 5.42 -31.74
CA ASN A 842 -7.90 4.99 -33.14
C ASN A 842 -7.55 6.11 -34.13
N ARG A 843 -7.69 7.38 -33.75
CA ARG A 843 -7.31 8.54 -34.59
C ARG A 843 -5.87 8.97 -34.31
N CYS A 844 -5.30 8.62 -33.20
CA CYS A 844 -3.99 9.10 -32.79
C CYS A 844 -2.89 8.53 -33.70
N VAL A 845 -2.12 9.40 -34.34
CA VAL A 845 -0.97 9.06 -35.18
C VAL A 845 0.38 9.34 -34.51
N GLY A 846 0.37 9.71 -33.21
CA GLY A 846 1.57 9.81 -32.38
C GLY A 846 2.48 11.02 -32.66
N THR A 847 1.98 12.13 -33.16
CA THR A 847 2.79 13.34 -33.39
C THR A 847 3.30 13.99 -32.13
N ARG A 848 2.64 13.74 -30.97
CA ARG A 848 3.00 14.21 -29.61
C ARG A 848 2.93 15.72 -29.40
N PHE A 849 2.47 16.52 -30.37
CA PHE A 849 2.30 17.96 -30.22
C PHE A 849 1.41 18.30 -29.03
N CYS A 850 0.37 17.51 -28.80
CA CYS A 850 -0.52 17.67 -27.64
C CYS A 850 0.20 17.52 -26.30
N ALA A 851 1.23 16.66 -26.20
CA ALA A 851 2.06 16.53 -24.99
C ALA A 851 2.94 17.76 -24.78
N ASN A 852 3.55 18.26 -25.87
CA ASN A 852 4.39 19.46 -25.81
C ASN A 852 3.57 20.70 -25.43
N ASN A 853 2.36 20.81 -25.94
CA ASN A 853 1.47 21.97 -25.74
C ASN A 853 0.71 21.90 -24.42
N CYS A 854 0.66 20.75 -23.74
CA CYS A 854 0.06 20.64 -22.43
C CYS A 854 0.91 21.34 -21.36
N PRO A 855 0.42 22.42 -20.68
CA PRO A 855 1.20 23.12 -19.67
C PRO A 855 1.41 22.25 -18.43
N TYR A 856 0.50 21.36 -18.13
CA TYR A 856 0.53 20.46 -16.96
C TYR A 856 1.39 19.21 -17.17
N LYS A 857 1.84 18.93 -18.41
CA LYS A 857 2.68 17.78 -18.79
C LYS A 857 2.13 16.42 -18.32
N VAL A 858 0.84 16.21 -18.54
CA VAL A 858 0.08 15.03 -18.06
C VAL A 858 -0.36 14.09 -19.19
N ARG A 859 0.17 14.27 -20.37
CA ARG A 859 -0.10 13.40 -21.52
C ARG A 859 1.08 12.46 -21.71
N ARG A 860 0.79 11.16 -21.74
CA ARG A 860 1.78 10.09 -21.82
C ARG A 860 1.79 9.49 -23.21
N PHE A 861 2.96 9.21 -23.74
CA PHE A 861 3.10 8.58 -25.05
C PHE A 861 3.48 7.11 -24.89
N ASN A 862 2.74 6.24 -25.54
CA ASN A 862 3.00 4.82 -25.55
C ASN A 862 4.11 4.52 -26.58
N TRP A 863 5.35 4.40 -26.10
CA TRP A 863 6.52 4.22 -26.96
C TRP A 863 6.64 2.81 -27.50
N PHE A 864 6.14 1.83 -26.77
CA PHE A 864 6.31 0.42 -27.09
C PHE A 864 5.01 -0.33 -26.82
N ASP A 865 4.93 -1.55 -27.34
CA ASP A 865 3.90 -2.48 -26.94
C ASP A 865 4.26 -3.05 -25.57
N TYR A 866 3.73 -2.43 -24.51
CA TYR A 866 3.91 -2.90 -23.14
C TYR A 866 2.92 -4.00 -22.76
N ALA A 867 2.27 -4.61 -23.77
CA ALA A 867 1.37 -5.74 -23.55
C ALA A 867 2.20 -6.91 -22.97
N HIS A 868 1.77 -7.43 -21.86
CA HIS A 868 2.44 -8.51 -21.16
C HIS A 868 2.40 -9.80 -22.00
N ASP A 869 3.53 -10.48 -22.11
CA ASP A 869 3.58 -11.80 -22.76
C ASP A 869 3.00 -12.91 -21.87
N ASP A 870 2.79 -12.64 -20.58
CA ASP A 870 2.20 -13.57 -19.63
C ASP A 870 0.67 -13.56 -19.73
N GLU A 871 0.10 -14.60 -20.34
CA GLU A 871 -1.34 -14.76 -20.51
C GLU A 871 -2.09 -14.80 -19.16
N LEU A 872 -1.48 -15.35 -18.11
CA LEU A 872 -2.11 -15.43 -16.80
C LEU A 872 -2.17 -14.05 -16.15
N GLU A 873 -1.08 -13.29 -16.21
CA GLU A 873 -1.03 -11.93 -15.67
C GLU A 873 -2.04 -11.00 -16.38
N ASN A 874 -2.25 -11.21 -17.68
CA ASN A 874 -3.26 -10.45 -18.45
C ASN A 874 -4.70 -10.66 -17.98
N MET A 875 -4.97 -11.67 -17.16
CA MET A 875 -6.29 -11.88 -16.56
C MET A 875 -6.71 -10.77 -15.61
N VAL A 876 -5.78 -9.97 -15.11
CA VAL A 876 -6.09 -8.82 -14.25
C VAL A 876 -6.65 -7.63 -15.02
N LEU A 877 -6.45 -7.56 -16.33
CA LEU A 877 -6.85 -6.42 -17.15
C LEU A 877 -8.35 -6.18 -17.11
N ASN A 878 -8.73 -4.92 -16.96
CA ASN A 878 -10.11 -4.48 -16.95
C ASN A 878 -10.69 -4.52 -18.39
N PRO A 879 -11.67 -5.37 -18.69
CA PRO A 879 -12.23 -5.49 -20.04
C PRO A 879 -13.05 -4.26 -20.47
N ASP A 880 -13.43 -3.39 -19.55
CA ASP A 880 -14.17 -2.16 -19.85
C ASP A 880 -13.28 -1.05 -20.41
N VAL A 881 -11.96 -1.23 -20.36
CA VAL A 881 -10.97 -0.25 -20.77
C VAL A 881 -10.04 -0.85 -21.81
N THR A 882 -9.99 -0.21 -22.98
CA THR A 882 -9.10 -0.63 -24.07
C THR A 882 -7.64 -0.64 -23.62
N VAL A 883 -6.92 -1.72 -23.92
CA VAL A 883 -5.46 -1.76 -23.86
C VAL A 883 -4.92 -1.02 -25.09
N ARG A 884 -4.05 -0.05 -24.85
CA ARG A 884 -3.52 0.78 -25.95
C ARG A 884 -2.26 0.17 -26.50
N SER A 885 -2.13 0.26 -27.81
CA SER A 885 -0.92 -0.16 -28.53
C SER A 885 0.11 0.99 -28.58
N ARG A 886 1.31 0.66 -29.01
CA ARG A 886 2.37 1.66 -29.25
C ARG A 886 1.92 2.76 -30.22
N GLY A 887 2.50 3.94 -30.09
CA GLY A 887 2.32 5.04 -31.03
C GLY A 887 1.12 5.93 -30.72
N VAL A 888 0.41 5.71 -29.60
CA VAL A 888 -0.73 6.56 -29.21
C VAL A 888 -0.44 7.34 -27.93
N MET A 889 -1.15 8.44 -27.76
CA MET A 889 -1.13 9.21 -26.53
C MET A 889 -2.15 8.66 -25.53
N GLU A 890 -1.78 8.65 -24.26
CA GLU A 890 -2.65 8.28 -23.14
C GLU A 890 -2.75 9.43 -22.13
N LYS A 891 -3.85 9.50 -21.42
CA LYS A 891 -4.08 10.48 -20.35
C LYS A 891 -5.28 10.09 -19.50
N CYS A 892 -5.47 10.76 -18.36
CA CYS A 892 -6.67 10.61 -17.53
C CYS A 892 -7.94 10.85 -18.39
N SER A 893 -8.90 9.92 -18.28
CA SER A 893 -10.21 9.97 -18.93
C SER A 893 -11.36 10.30 -17.95
N MET A 894 -11.06 10.65 -16.70
CA MET A 894 -12.03 10.69 -15.59
C MET A 894 -12.84 9.39 -15.48
N CYS A 895 -12.17 8.25 -15.71
CA CYS A 895 -12.81 6.91 -15.67
C CYS A 895 -14.13 6.88 -16.46
N ILE A 896 -14.10 7.28 -17.73
CA ILE A 896 -15.31 7.41 -18.58
C ILE A 896 -16.18 6.15 -18.54
N GLN A 897 -15.58 4.96 -18.38
CA GLN A 897 -16.30 3.70 -18.24
C GLN A 897 -17.22 3.71 -17.01
N ARG A 898 -16.80 4.29 -15.88
CA ARG A 898 -17.61 4.41 -14.67
C ARG A 898 -18.75 5.42 -14.82
N ILE A 899 -18.47 6.53 -15.51
CA ILE A 899 -19.48 7.54 -15.85
C ILE A 899 -20.56 6.89 -16.71
N GLN A 900 -20.18 6.16 -17.75
CA GLN A 900 -21.13 5.50 -18.65
C GLN A 900 -21.90 4.39 -17.96
N GLU A 901 -21.25 3.57 -17.10
CA GLU A 901 -21.90 2.53 -16.32
C GLU A 901 -23.02 3.12 -15.44
N ALA A 902 -22.72 4.19 -14.68
CA ALA A 902 -23.70 4.85 -13.82
C ALA A 902 -24.86 5.47 -14.63
N LYS A 903 -24.58 6.11 -15.77
CA LYS A 903 -25.60 6.66 -16.66
C LYS A 903 -26.51 5.58 -17.23
N ILE A 904 -25.95 4.44 -17.67
CA ILE A 904 -26.72 3.29 -18.17
C ILE A 904 -27.60 2.72 -17.06
N GLU A 905 -27.07 2.58 -15.85
CA GLU A 905 -27.87 2.10 -14.71
C GLU A 905 -29.00 3.07 -14.34
N ALA A 906 -28.71 4.37 -14.25
CA ALA A 906 -29.72 5.38 -13.96
C ALA A 906 -30.84 5.36 -15.01
N LYS A 907 -30.47 5.30 -16.30
CA LYS A 907 -31.42 5.18 -17.41
C LYS A 907 -32.24 3.89 -17.34
N ALA A 908 -31.61 2.75 -17.05
CA ALA A 908 -32.30 1.46 -16.91
C ALA A 908 -33.31 1.45 -15.75
N LYS A 909 -33.03 2.19 -14.68
CA LYS A 909 -33.92 2.36 -13.52
C LYS A 909 -34.96 3.46 -13.71
N GLY A 910 -34.87 4.27 -14.78
CA GLY A 910 -35.74 5.43 -15.02
C GLY A 910 -35.60 6.54 -13.96
N ILE A 911 -34.44 6.67 -13.33
CA ILE A 911 -34.14 7.69 -12.30
C ILE A 911 -33.05 8.64 -12.82
N PRO A 912 -33.06 9.91 -12.39
CA PRO A 912 -31.93 10.80 -12.68
C PRO A 912 -30.65 10.31 -11.97
N LEU A 913 -29.51 10.64 -12.56
CA LEU A 913 -28.23 10.42 -11.93
C LEU A 913 -28.11 11.37 -10.71
N ALA A 914 -27.78 10.84 -9.55
CA ALA A 914 -27.60 11.61 -8.34
C ALA A 914 -26.13 11.89 -8.07
N ASP A 915 -25.82 12.99 -7.36
CA ASP A 915 -24.47 13.26 -6.89
C ASP A 915 -23.95 12.11 -6.00
N GLY A 916 -22.68 11.76 -6.19
CA GLY A 916 -22.07 10.62 -5.51
C GLY A 916 -22.38 9.23 -6.09
N ASP A 917 -23.26 9.09 -7.09
CA ASP A 917 -23.47 7.82 -7.80
C ASP A 917 -22.23 7.40 -8.61
N ILE A 918 -21.47 8.37 -9.08
CA ILE A 918 -20.19 8.16 -9.78
C ILE A 918 -19.05 8.41 -8.80
N LYS A 919 -18.20 7.41 -8.62
CA LYS A 919 -16.92 7.57 -7.91
C LYS A 919 -15.78 7.13 -8.81
N LEU A 920 -14.87 8.03 -9.12
CA LEU A 920 -13.67 7.72 -9.88
C LEU A 920 -12.77 6.76 -9.09
N ALA A 921 -11.94 5.98 -9.77
CA ALA A 921 -11.06 5.03 -9.11
C ALA A 921 -10.11 5.70 -8.10
N CYS A 922 -9.55 6.86 -8.44
CA CYS A 922 -8.69 7.65 -7.56
C CYS A 922 -9.45 8.19 -6.33
N GLN A 923 -10.68 8.66 -6.50
CA GLN A 923 -11.55 9.12 -5.42
C GLN A 923 -11.90 7.97 -4.47
N GLN A 924 -12.36 6.84 -5.04
CA GLN A 924 -12.79 5.66 -4.28
C GLN A 924 -11.69 5.08 -3.39
N SER A 925 -10.44 5.11 -3.85
CA SER A 925 -9.31 4.54 -3.11
C SER A 925 -8.73 5.47 -2.04
N CYS A 926 -9.03 6.77 -2.10
CA CYS A 926 -8.38 7.78 -1.26
C CYS A 926 -8.74 7.61 0.23
N PRO A 927 -7.77 7.26 1.10
CA PRO A 927 -8.06 7.10 2.53
C PRO A 927 -8.29 8.45 3.23
N ALA A 928 -7.88 9.57 2.62
CA ALA A 928 -8.03 10.91 3.16
C ALA A 928 -9.27 11.65 2.66
N ASP A 929 -10.06 11.04 1.75
CA ASP A 929 -11.18 11.67 1.06
C ASP A 929 -10.83 13.05 0.45
N ALA A 930 -9.62 13.12 -0.12
CA ALA A 930 -9.06 14.36 -0.65
C ALA A 930 -9.58 14.72 -2.05
N ILE A 931 -10.25 13.82 -2.74
CA ILE A 931 -10.68 13.96 -4.13
C ILE A 931 -12.21 13.91 -4.19
N THR A 932 -12.81 14.95 -4.73
CA THR A 932 -14.26 15.04 -4.99
C THR A 932 -14.48 15.20 -6.49
N PHE A 933 -15.39 14.42 -7.05
CA PHE A 933 -15.78 14.46 -8.46
C PHE A 933 -17.30 14.57 -8.54
N GLY A 934 -17.80 15.34 -9.50
CA GLY A 934 -19.24 15.52 -9.70
C GLY A 934 -19.57 16.38 -10.90
N ASP A 935 -20.82 16.77 -11.00
CA ASP A 935 -21.38 17.59 -12.08
C ASP A 935 -21.37 19.06 -11.67
N LEU A 936 -20.61 19.90 -12.38
CA LEU A 936 -20.53 21.34 -12.19
C LEU A 936 -21.83 22.08 -12.60
N ASN A 937 -22.69 21.44 -13.39
CA ASN A 937 -23.99 21.99 -13.76
C ASN A 937 -25.05 21.74 -12.68
N ASP A 938 -24.78 20.89 -11.71
CA ASP A 938 -25.66 20.69 -10.55
C ASP A 938 -25.18 21.57 -9.40
N PRO A 939 -25.91 22.68 -9.07
CA PRO A 939 -25.50 23.59 -8.00
C PRO A 939 -25.53 22.95 -6.61
N GLU A 940 -26.29 21.86 -6.43
CA GLU A 940 -26.38 21.13 -5.16
C GLU A 940 -25.31 20.04 -5.03
N SER A 941 -24.53 19.78 -6.07
CA SER A 941 -23.45 18.80 -6.04
C SER A 941 -22.33 19.23 -5.08
N ASP A 942 -21.64 18.25 -4.50
CA ASP A 942 -20.49 18.53 -3.63
C ASP A 942 -19.36 19.23 -4.38
N ILE A 943 -19.17 18.94 -5.67
CA ILE A 943 -18.15 19.61 -6.47
C ILE A 943 -18.45 21.09 -6.68
N SER A 944 -19.70 21.46 -6.99
CA SER A 944 -20.10 22.86 -7.17
C SER A 944 -19.88 23.68 -5.90
N LYS A 945 -20.23 23.11 -4.74
CA LYS A 945 -19.96 23.75 -3.42
C LYS A 945 -18.46 23.94 -3.16
N LEU A 946 -17.62 22.99 -3.58
CA LEU A 946 -16.17 23.11 -3.43
C LEU A 946 -15.53 24.09 -4.40
N VAL A 947 -16.07 24.26 -5.58
CA VAL A 947 -15.62 25.30 -6.53
C VAL A 947 -15.96 26.72 -6.01
N GLU A 948 -17.04 26.87 -5.27
CA GLU A 948 -17.40 28.12 -4.59
C GLU A 948 -16.61 28.36 -3.28
N ASP A 949 -15.95 27.32 -2.74
CA ASP A 949 -15.15 27.47 -1.51
C ASP A 949 -14.07 28.57 -1.69
N PRO A 950 -13.94 29.51 -0.74
CA PRO A 950 -12.90 30.56 -0.80
C PRO A 950 -11.47 30.06 -0.99
N ARG A 951 -11.16 28.83 -0.58
CA ARG A 951 -9.85 28.18 -0.75
C ARG A 951 -9.62 27.63 -2.17
N HIS A 952 -10.65 27.60 -3.02
CA HIS A 952 -10.54 26.98 -4.34
C HIS A 952 -9.69 27.85 -5.28
N TYR A 953 -8.78 27.18 -6.02
CA TYR A 953 -7.96 27.81 -7.05
C TYR A 953 -7.61 26.83 -8.17
N HIS A 954 -7.20 27.34 -9.31
CA HIS A 954 -6.67 26.55 -10.43
C HIS A 954 -5.17 26.77 -10.58
N VAL A 955 -4.46 25.71 -10.93
CA VAL A 955 -3.03 25.80 -11.24
C VAL A 955 -2.83 26.35 -12.64
N LEU A 956 -1.93 27.34 -12.80
CA LEU A 956 -1.66 28.05 -14.07
C LEU A 956 -2.91 28.74 -14.63
N GLU A 957 -3.71 29.34 -13.77
CA GLU A 957 -4.94 30.03 -14.13
C GLU A 957 -4.70 31.16 -15.15
N GLU A 958 -3.52 31.78 -15.05
CA GLU A 958 -3.08 32.87 -15.96
C GLU A 958 -2.98 32.44 -17.44
N LEU A 959 -2.91 31.15 -17.74
CA LEU A 959 -2.89 30.64 -19.10
C LEU A 959 -4.28 30.57 -19.74
N ASN A 960 -5.34 30.85 -19.00
CA ASN A 960 -6.73 30.80 -19.45
C ASN A 960 -7.13 29.46 -20.10
N ALA A 961 -6.51 28.36 -19.64
CA ALA A 961 -6.88 27.04 -20.13
C ALA A 961 -8.23 26.55 -19.56
N ARG A 962 -8.78 27.24 -18.57
CA ARG A 962 -10.03 26.91 -17.87
C ARG A 962 -10.10 25.44 -17.45
N PRO A 963 -9.24 25.00 -16.54
CA PRO A 963 -9.26 23.61 -16.07
C PRO A 963 -10.56 23.34 -15.28
N THR A 964 -11.14 22.14 -15.44
CA THR A 964 -12.25 21.65 -14.59
C THR A 964 -11.76 20.89 -13.36
N VAL A 965 -10.45 20.79 -13.20
CA VAL A 965 -9.82 20.26 -11.99
C VAL A 965 -9.30 21.44 -11.16
N GLY A 966 -9.83 21.58 -9.95
CA GLY A 966 -9.43 22.62 -9.01
C GLY A 966 -8.71 22.03 -7.79
N TYR A 967 -8.09 22.91 -7.03
CA TYR A 967 -7.37 22.56 -5.80
C TYR A 967 -7.85 23.44 -4.65
N LEU A 968 -7.81 22.92 -3.44
CA LEU A 968 -8.09 23.69 -2.23
C LEU A 968 -6.78 23.99 -1.51
N THR A 969 -6.61 25.26 -1.09
CA THR A 969 -5.48 25.76 -0.33
C THR A 969 -5.19 24.87 0.88
N MET A 970 -3.94 24.56 1.15
CA MET A 970 -3.51 23.77 2.29
C MET A 970 -3.53 24.61 3.56
N VAL A 971 -4.20 24.12 4.60
CA VAL A 971 -4.29 24.80 5.91
C VAL A 971 -3.47 24.01 6.94
N ARG A 972 -2.49 24.66 7.57
CA ARG A 972 -1.66 24.08 8.65
C ARG A 972 -2.05 24.67 10.00
N ASN A 973 -2.07 23.86 11.07
CA ASN A 973 -2.32 24.32 12.44
C ASN A 973 -1.01 24.70 13.14
N ARG A 974 -0.38 25.76 12.65
CA ARG A 974 0.83 26.35 13.22
C ARG A 974 0.63 27.84 13.56
N GLU A 975 1.44 28.35 14.47
CA GLU A 975 1.48 29.77 14.82
C GLU A 975 2.01 30.57 13.62
N ASP A 976 1.43 31.75 13.35
CA ASP A 976 1.99 32.65 12.35
C ASP A 976 3.36 33.11 12.85
N GLU A 977 4.41 32.80 12.12
CA GLU A 977 5.70 33.43 12.35
C GLU A 977 5.55 34.91 11.97
N ASN A 978 5.58 35.76 12.96
CA ASN A 978 5.48 37.23 12.96
C ASN A 978 5.38 37.88 11.58
N GLU A 979 4.57 38.94 11.48
CA GLU A 979 4.39 39.89 10.38
C GLU A 979 5.69 40.55 9.84
N GLY A 980 6.72 39.78 9.66
CA GLY A 980 8.06 40.11 9.18
C GLY A 980 8.57 39.15 8.13
N GLY A 981 7.98 39.19 6.93
CA GLY A 981 8.68 38.85 5.72
C GLY A 981 8.91 37.37 5.38
N HIS A 982 7.87 36.60 5.01
CA HIS A 982 8.02 35.54 4.02
C HIS A 982 6.78 35.46 3.10
N HIS A 983 6.45 36.59 2.48
CA HIS A 983 5.79 36.61 1.19
C HIS A 983 6.91 36.64 0.14
N GLY A 984 7.50 35.47 -0.15
CA GLY A 984 8.54 35.33 -1.13
C GLY A 984 8.39 34.06 -1.90
#